data_c7e19a9953534aeb97291a4406249980
#
_entry.id   c7e19a9953534aeb97291a4406249980
#
_cell.length_a   1.000
_cell.length_b   1.000
_cell.length_c   1.000
_cell.angle_alpha   90.00
_cell.angle_beta   90.00
_cell.angle_gamma   90.00
#
_symmetry.space_group_name_H-M   'P 1'
#
loop_
_entity.id
_entity.type
_entity.pdbx_description
1 polymer ?
#
loop_
_entity_poly.entity_id
_entity_poly.type
_entity_poly.pdbx_seq_one_letter_code
_entity_poly.pdbx_strand_id
1 'polypeptide(L)'
;LGIDAGRPRLSWKIESDRNGTLQTIWKVQSSHTEDFASILWDGGCIKSDQSLYNRYAGPELESGERIYWRVKVWSETEESDYSEPAYFEMGLLKADDWEAEWIEPEETVDYDKFKPANYLRGSFEVGPELVQARAYLTARGVYYFYLNGQLGAEDMFNPGFTSYYTRLQVQTYDITGLLSEGENTWGVVLGDGWWRGSCGGGSIKNNFGYKVGFLGQLVLTYADGSKQVISSDDKFMATNRGPLRKTDTKGGEVYDARMEMDGWNCPGFDDSTWTAVHTLNEPKDMLIATRGVPMRCAETFTPTILITPGGETVLDFGQNIFGRMEMKVYGEAGTSVIMLHGESLDKYGNFSQKNIQQPKGIPPYEDPYQENTYILKGNTEENYVPLFSAHGFRYVQLIGYPGEAKPDNFLARAIYSACEDVGDFSCSSAELNQLVSNCRWTGKNNYVDVPTDCPTRERAAWLGDAQVFSRSAVNFMDVYAFFEKWTLDIKAEQYENGVCRNVAPTTSIYHNPEERKRKGAGFAYYSNSVANEPVKREGYVGWGDACVIIPWNMYICYGDSAILENMYETAKAWVEYERLSAMERNPYWKDAKWYQNSTGDDPDCNYIWDTKYHLGEWYESDFDIDTMGEFLARQHEKGEPILATAFFAYSVHLLSEMAHILGRKEDSKTYARLSARVKEAYNNVFVASDGTVQGTRHAASIRSLAFDLVYKENEQAVADKLNRMLIDSGYHFNSGFLSTGFLIPMLCRYNYTDTAFKILLQREMPSWLYEV
;
A
#
# COMPACT_ATOMS: atom_id res chain seq x y z
N LEU A 1 9.14 -5.17 18.07
CA LEU A 1 10.60 -5.29 17.90
C LEU A 1 11.09 -4.35 16.81
N GLY A 2 12.37 -3.90 16.89
CA GLY A 2 13.03 -3.20 15.82
C GLY A 2 12.55 -1.78 15.54
N ILE A 3 12.21 -1.00 16.55
CA ILE A 3 11.77 0.39 16.40
C ILE A 3 12.97 1.28 16.08
N ASP A 4 12.81 2.25 15.14
CA ASP A 4 13.84 3.25 14.81
C ASP A 4 13.51 4.67 15.31
N ALA A 5 12.34 4.85 15.94
CA ALA A 5 11.96 6.14 16.49
C ALA A 5 12.67 6.37 17.84
N GLY A 6 13.56 7.37 17.92
CA GLY A 6 14.27 7.70 19.17
C GLY A 6 13.36 8.12 20.33
N ARG A 7 12.10 8.43 20.05
CA ARG A 7 11.04 8.71 21.03
C ARG A 7 9.75 8.01 20.63
N PRO A 8 9.63 6.69 20.91
CA PRO A 8 8.44 5.91 20.59
C PRO A 8 7.18 6.51 21.22
N ARG A 9 6.03 6.25 20.59
CA ARG A 9 4.74 6.69 21.10
C ARG A 9 4.11 5.57 21.91
N LEU A 10 3.70 5.87 23.12
CA LEU A 10 3.07 4.97 24.07
C LEU A 10 1.57 5.24 24.11
N SER A 11 0.76 4.19 24.10
CA SER A 11 -0.71 4.27 24.17
C SER A 11 -1.21 3.20 25.12
N TRP A 12 -2.33 3.48 25.80
CA TRP A 12 -2.99 2.54 26.70
C TRP A 12 -4.49 2.65 26.62
N LYS A 13 -5.17 1.56 26.94
CA LYS A 13 -6.63 1.52 27.08
C LYS A 13 -7.00 1.66 28.55
N ILE A 14 -8.12 2.31 28.81
CA ILE A 14 -8.68 2.51 30.16
C ILE A 14 -9.89 1.60 30.27
N GLU A 15 -9.92 0.75 31.27
CA GLU A 15 -11.07 -0.08 31.63
C GLU A 15 -11.71 0.47 32.89
N SER A 16 -13.06 0.55 32.92
CA SER A 16 -13.83 1.00 34.06
C SER A 16 -15.23 0.41 34.03
N ASP A 17 -15.76 0.06 35.20
CA ASP A 17 -17.16 -0.40 35.36
C ASP A 17 -18.18 0.74 35.16
N ARG A 18 -17.72 1.99 35.04
CA ARG A 18 -18.55 3.17 34.85
C ARG A 18 -18.44 3.71 33.41
N ASN A 19 -19.58 3.91 32.79
CA ASN A 19 -19.63 4.59 31.49
C ASN A 19 -19.15 6.05 31.61
N GLY A 20 -18.34 6.50 30.63
CA GLY A 20 -17.88 7.88 30.56
C GLY A 20 -16.74 8.23 31.51
N THR A 21 -16.07 7.23 32.11
CA THR A 21 -14.86 7.49 32.92
C THR A 21 -13.76 8.04 32.04
N LEU A 22 -13.27 9.22 32.36
CA LEU A 22 -12.15 9.88 31.70
C LEU A 22 -10.94 9.92 32.65
N GLN A 23 -9.79 9.68 32.08
CA GLN A 23 -8.52 9.93 32.73
C GLN A 23 -8.30 11.43 32.88
N THR A 24 -7.78 11.86 34.01
CA THR A 24 -7.42 13.25 34.28
C THR A 24 -5.93 13.45 34.50
N ILE A 25 -5.26 12.40 34.94
CA ILE A 25 -3.82 12.37 35.19
C ILE A 25 -3.29 10.98 34.75
N TRP A 26 -2.06 10.96 34.27
CA TRP A 26 -1.33 9.73 34.05
C TRP A 26 0.14 9.86 34.49
N LYS A 27 0.78 8.70 34.70
CA LYS A 27 2.18 8.59 35.03
C LYS A 27 2.76 7.34 34.35
N VAL A 28 3.82 7.51 33.56
CA VAL A 28 4.58 6.42 32.93
C VAL A 28 5.90 6.23 33.66
N GLN A 29 6.29 4.98 33.88
CA GLN A 29 7.63 4.58 34.30
C GLN A 29 8.25 3.65 33.27
N SER A 30 9.56 3.70 33.12
CA SER A 30 10.33 2.73 32.32
C SER A 30 11.47 2.10 33.10
N SER A 31 11.89 0.91 32.68
CA SER A 31 12.95 0.09 33.28
C SER A 31 13.63 -0.77 32.21
N HIS A 32 14.87 -1.20 32.45
CA HIS A 32 15.51 -2.26 31.66
C HIS A 32 15.05 -3.66 32.03
N THR A 33 14.39 -3.82 33.19
CA THR A 33 13.90 -5.10 33.68
C THR A 33 12.39 -5.08 33.89
N GLU A 34 11.75 -6.20 33.65
CA GLU A 34 10.30 -6.36 33.72
C GLU A 34 9.74 -6.17 35.13
N ASP A 35 10.53 -6.49 36.16
CA ASP A 35 10.16 -6.37 37.57
C ASP A 35 10.23 -4.93 38.10
N PHE A 36 10.76 -3.98 37.31
CA PHE A 36 10.98 -2.57 37.71
C PHE A 36 11.81 -2.43 38.99
N ALA A 37 12.73 -3.37 39.25
CA ALA A 37 13.66 -3.28 40.41
C ALA A 37 14.51 -2.00 40.38
N SER A 38 14.77 -1.47 39.19
CA SER A 38 15.42 -0.18 38.98
C SER A 38 14.65 0.65 37.97
N ILE A 39 14.20 1.84 38.35
CA ILE A 39 13.49 2.75 37.48
C ILE A 39 14.53 3.51 36.63
N LEU A 40 14.41 3.34 35.29
CA LEU A 40 15.22 4.08 34.31
C LEU A 40 14.68 5.51 34.14
N TRP A 41 13.37 5.65 34.04
CA TRP A 41 12.69 6.94 33.89
C TRP A 41 11.34 6.94 34.60
N ASP A 42 11.06 8.03 35.30
CA ASP A 42 9.79 8.33 35.95
C ASP A 42 9.28 9.64 35.36
N GLY A 43 8.25 9.57 34.52
CA GLY A 43 7.67 10.72 33.83
C GLY A 43 6.90 11.71 34.73
N GLY A 44 6.75 11.39 36.02
CA GLY A 44 5.93 12.18 36.94
C GLY A 44 4.44 12.11 36.58
N CYS A 45 3.64 12.86 37.34
CA CYS A 45 2.20 12.94 37.11
C CYS A 45 1.88 14.06 36.09
N ILE A 46 1.33 13.69 34.96
CA ILE A 46 0.93 14.59 33.88
C ILE A 46 -0.58 14.76 33.90
N LYS A 47 -1.04 16.03 34.03
CA LYS A 47 -2.48 16.36 33.93
C LYS A 47 -2.89 16.35 32.47
N SER A 48 -3.56 15.28 32.04
CA SER A 48 -4.07 15.12 30.68
C SER A 48 -5.04 13.94 30.64
N ASP A 49 -6.04 14.04 29.79
CA ASP A 49 -6.95 12.99 29.37
C ASP A 49 -6.42 12.16 28.19
N GLN A 50 -5.28 12.55 27.62
CA GLN A 50 -4.67 11.88 26.48
C GLN A 50 -4.08 10.51 26.90
N SER A 51 -4.63 9.43 26.37
CA SER A 51 -4.16 8.05 26.56
C SER A 51 -3.49 7.46 25.33
N LEU A 52 -3.51 8.18 24.20
CA LEU A 52 -2.95 7.75 22.93
C LEU A 52 -1.74 8.59 22.53
N TYR A 53 -0.75 7.95 21.89
CA TYR A 53 0.39 8.60 21.24
C TYR A 53 1.26 9.49 22.13
N ASN A 54 1.37 9.14 23.41
CA ASN A 54 2.22 9.86 24.36
C ASN A 54 3.70 9.56 24.06
N ARG A 55 4.49 10.58 23.74
CA ARG A 55 5.90 10.40 23.38
C ARG A 55 6.72 9.98 24.60
N TYR A 56 7.52 8.93 24.44
CA TYR A 56 8.56 8.56 25.41
C TYR A 56 9.50 9.76 25.64
N ALA A 57 9.68 10.14 26.90
CA ALA A 57 10.50 11.29 27.29
C ALA A 57 11.65 10.89 28.22
N GLY A 58 11.98 9.60 28.29
CA GLY A 58 13.12 9.05 29.01
C GLY A 58 14.47 9.33 28.33
N PRO A 59 15.54 8.68 28.78
CA PRO A 59 16.88 8.79 28.18
C PRO A 59 16.88 8.47 26.69
N GLU A 60 17.95 8.87 26.01
CA GLU A 60 18.23 8.48 24.63
C GLU A 60 18.36 6.96 24.55
N LEU A 61 17.83 6.38 23.47
CA LEU A 61 17.74 4.94 23.27
C LEU A 61 18.88 4.46 22.36
N GLU A 62 19.45 3.30 22.69
CA GLU A 62 20.52 2.67 21.95
C GLU A 62 20.03 1.52 21.06
N SER A 63 20.83 1.14 20.06
CA SER A 63 20.51 0.03 19.14
C SER A 63 20.36 -1.30 19.88
N GLY A 64 19.27 -2.02 19.60
CA GLY A 64 18.95 -3.29 20.25
C GLY A 64 18.52 -3.18 21.70
N GLU A 65 18.32 -1.96 22.22
CA GLU A 65 17.91 -1.76 23.62
C GLU A 65 16.45 -2.12 23.82
N ARG A 66 16.16 -2.90 24.88
CA ARG A 66 14.81 -3.22 25.31
C ARG A 66 14.41 -2.38 26.50
N ILE A 67 13.26 -1.74 26.41
CA ILE A 67 12.67 -0.92 27.46
C ILE A 67 11.32 -1.48 27.85
N TYR A 68 11.17 -1.86 29.10
CA TYR A 68 9.89 -2.15 29.73
C TYR A 68 9.27 -0.85 30.21
N TRP A 69 7.96 -0.72 30.08
CA TRP A 69 7.23 0.44 30.57
C TRP A 69 5.88 0.04 31.15
N ARG A 70 5.39 0.87 32.06
CA ARG A 70 4.07 0.70 32.68
C ARG A 70 3.43 2.06 32.92
N VAL A 71 2.11 2.09 33.00
CA VAL A 71 1.35 3.31 33.20
C VAL A 71 0.43 3.19 34.39
N LYS A 72 0.22 4.28 35.09
CA LYS A 72 -0.76 4.47 36.15
C LYS A 72 -1.62 5.67 35.80
N VAL A 73 -2.94 5.56 35.99
CA VAL A 73 -3.89 6.60 35.63
C VAL A 73 -4.76 7.01 36.83
N TRP A 74 -5.27 8.22 36.79
CA TRP A 74 -6.23 8.76 37.74
C TRP A 74 -7.45 9.28 37.00
N SER A 75 -8.63 8.97 37.47
CA SER A 75 -9.87 9.66 37.14
C SER A 75 -10.16 10.76 38.18
N GLU A 76 -11.32 11.39 38.09
CA GLU A 76 -11.75 12.35 39.12
C GLU A 76 -11.97 11.71 40.51
N THR A 77 -12.26 10.43 40.56
CA THR A 77 -12.69 9.72 41.79
C THR A 77 -11.81 8.55 42.17
N GLU A 78 -10.98 8.04 41.30
CA GLU A 78 -10.23 6.79 41.48
C GLU A 78 -8.83 6.86 40.92
N GLU A 79 -7.95 6.02 41.46
CA GLU A 79 -6.56 5.83 41.05
C GLU A 79 -6.38 4.35 40.68
N SER A 80 -5.78 4.05 39.54
CA SER A 80 -5.45 2.65 39.17
C SER A 80 -4.18 2.19 39.88
N ASP A 81 -3.94 0.88 39.90
CA ASP A 81 -2.60 0.33 40.04
C ASP A 81 -1.80 0.61 38.77
N TYR A 82 -0.50 0.28 38.76
CA TYR A 82 0.25 0.26 37.49
C TYR A 82 -0.28 -0.86 36.60
N SER A 83 -0.29 -0.59 35.29
CA SER A 83 -0.57 -1.62 34.29
C SER A 83 0.44 -2.77 34.38
N GLU A 84 0.08 -3.92 33.81
CA GLU A 84 1.08 -4.93 33.47
C GLU A 84 2.19 -4.30 32.61
N PRO A 85 3.46 -4.76 32.75
CA PRO A 85 4.56 -4.29 31.95
C PRO A 85 4.34 -4.57 30.46
N ALA A 86 4.51 -3.56 29.64
CA ALA A 86 4.68 -3.69 28.21
C ALA A 86 6.14 -3.36 27.84
N TYR A 87 6.61 -3.75 26.68
CA TYR A 87 7.95 -3.41 26.22
C TYR A 87 7.99 -2.98 24.76
N PHE A 88 9.02 -2.25 24.43
CA PHE A 88 9.49 -2.06 23.05
C PHE A 88 10.99 -2.33 22.98
N GLU A 89 11.47 -2.64 21.78
CA GLU A 89 12.87 -2.94 21.53
C GLU A 89 13.35 -2.18 20.30
N MET A 90 14.49 -1.52 20.41
CA MET A 90 15.05 -0.74 19.32
C MET A 90 15.66 -1.65 18.24
N GLY A 91 15.59 -1.20 16.99
CA GLY A 91 16.34 -1.78 15.88
C GLY A 91 17.80 -1.34 15.88
N LEU A 92 18.49 -1.57 14.77
CA LEU A 92 19.80 -0.97 14.49
C LEU A 92 19.57 0.46 14.02
N LEU A 93 20.03 1.43 14.81
CA LEU A 93 19.69 2.85 14.62
C LEU A 93 20.67 3.60 13.71
N LYS A 94 21.88 3.07 13.53
CA LYS A 94 22.96 3.71 12.79
C LYS A 94 23.55 2.77 11.74
N ALA A 95 24.06 3.33 10.67
CA ALA A 95 24.77 2.55 9.65
C ALA A 95 25.96 1.77 10.23
N ASP A 96 26.64 2.32 11.22
CA ASP A 96 27.80 1.69 11.89
C ASP A 96 27.42 0.53 12.83
N ASP A 97 26.13 0.35 13.14
CA ASP A 97 25.65 -0.81 13.92
C ASP A 97 25.60 -2.10 13.08
N TRP A 98 25.76 -1.97 11.76
CA TRP A 98 25.76 -3.07 10.83
C TRP A 98 27.18 -3.58 10.55
N GLU A 99 27.51 -4.77 11.03
CA GLU A 99 28.72 -5.51 10.65
C GLU A 99 28.51 -6.30 9.34
N ALA A 100 27.26 -6.59 8.99
CA ALA A 100 26.89 -7.33 7.80
C ALA A 100 27.20 -6.57 6.50
N GLU A 101 27.56 -7.31 5.45
CA GLU A 101 27.73 -6.82 4.10
C GLU A 101 26.57 -7.24 3.21
N TRP A 102 26.25 -6.44 2.20
CA TRP A 102 25.38 -6.88 1.13
C TRP A 102 26.01 -8.05 0.39
N ILE A 103 25.28 -9.13 0.21
CA ILE A 103 25.71 -10.28 -0.57
C ILE A 103 24.83 -10.45 -1.80
N GLU A 104 25.48 -10.64 -2.96
CA GLU A 104 24.83 -10.93 -4.24
C GLU A 104 25.26 -12.32 -4.74
N PRO A 105 24.31 -13.21 -5.12
CA PRO A 105 24.63 -14.43 -5.82
C PRO A 105 25.19 -14.14 -7.22
N GLU A 106 26.08 -14.98 -7.72
CA GLU A 106 26.53 -14.88 -9.10
C GLU A 106 25.43 -15.27 -10.07
N GLU A 107 25.05 -14.36 -10.94
CA GLU A 107 23.99 -14.56 -11.95
C GLU A 107 24.42 -14.07 -13.33
N THR A 108 24.03 -14.85 -14.35
CA THR A 108 24.10 -14.36 -15.73
C THR A 108 22.96 -13.38 -15.97
N VAL A 109 23.29 -12.15 -16.37
CA VAL A 109 22.29 -11.13 -16.65
C VAL A 109 21.60 -11.42 -17.98
N ASP A 110 20.31 -11.83 -17.91
CA ASP A 110 19.40 -11.88 -19.06
C ASP A 110 18.21 -10.95 -18.72
N TYR A 111 18.18 -9.80 -19.35
CA TYR A 111 17.26 -8.70 -18.99
C TYR A 111 15.78 -9.01 -19.27
N ASP A 112 15.50 -9.91 -20.19
CA ASP A 112 14.14 -10.12 -20.70
C ASP A 112 13.49 -11.40 -20.16
N LYS A 113 14.26 -12.35 -19.67
CA LYS A 113 13.75 -13.61 -19.13
C LYS A 113 13.45 -13.54 -17.64
N PHE A 114 12.45 -14.27 -17.20
CA PHE A 114 12.27 -14.60 -15.80
C PHE A 114 13.43 -15.47 -15.30
N LYS A 115 13.76 -15.33 -14.03
CA LYS A 115 14.92 -15.99 -13.43
C LYS A 115 14.51 -16.96 -12.32
N PRO A 116 15.29 -18.02 -12.10
CA PRO A 116 15.10 -18.86 -10.93
C PRO A 116 15.40 -18.11 -9.64
N ALA A 117 14.84 -18.60 -8.53
CA ALA A 117 15.23 -18.17 -7.20
C ALA A 117 16.69 -18.48 -6.92
N ASN A 118 17.31 -17.66 -6.09
CA ASN A 118 18.60 -17.93 -5.51
C ASN A 118 18.45 -18.48 -4.10
N TYR A 119 19.11 -19.61 -3.83
CA TYR A 119 19.21 -20.24 -2.52
C TYR A 119 20.58 -19.91 -1.96
N LEU A 120 20.62 -19.30 -0.79
CA LEU A 120 21.86 -18.92 -0.09
C LEU A 120 21.91 -19.67 1.23
N ARG A 121 23.11 -20.06 1.65
CA ARG A 121 23.33 -20.63 2.98
C ARG A 121 24.67 -20.23 3.57
N GLY A 122 24.70 -20.12 4.90
CA GLY A 122 25.91 -19.93 5.71
C GLY A 122 25.80 -20.76 6.98
N SER A 123 26.90 -21.36 7.43
CA SER A 123 26.98 -22.06 8.72
C SER A 123 27.69 -21.21 9.75
N PHE A 124 27.28 -21.34 11.02
CA PHE A 124 27.85 -20.59 12.15
C PHE A 124 27.71 -21.38 13.45
N GLU A 125 28.56 -21.05 14.44
CA GLU A 125 28.54 -21.70 15.75
C GLU A 125 27.82 -20.81 16.76
N VAL A 126 27.04 -21.43 17.65
CA VAL A 126 26.37 -20.81 18.78
C VAL A 126 26.94 -21.39 20.07
N GLY A 127 27.40 -20.50 20.96
CA GLY A 127 27.91 -20.86 22.27
C GLY A 127 26.81 -21.34 23.25
N PRO A 128 27.22 -21.88 24.42
CA PRO A 128 26.30 -22.26 25.48
C PRO A 128 25.62 -21.04 26.12
N GLU A 129 24.50 -21.29 26.78
CA GLU A 129 23.78 -20.27 27.58
C GLU A 129 23.26 -19.06 26.75
N LEU A 130 22.81 -19.30 25.52
CA LEU A 130 22.11 -18.30 24.71
C LEU A 130 20.80 -17.90 25.42
N VAL A 131 20.62 -16.58 25.67
CA VAL A 131 19.39 -16.06 26.31
C VAL A 131 18.51 -15.28 25.35
N GLN A 132 19.09 -14.71 24.29
CA GLN A 132 18.36 -13.92 23.30
C GLN A 132 19.07 -13.95 21.96
N ALA A 133 18.30 -14.05 20.87
CA ALA A 133 18.81 -13.83 19.52
C ALA A 133 17.84 -13.00 18.69
N ARG A 134 18.37 -12.03 17.93
CA ARG A 134 17.63 -11.15 17.04
C ARG A 134 18.19 -11.25 15.63
N ALA A 135 17.29 -11.31 14.65
CA ALA A 135 17.63 -11.20 13.25
C ALA A 135 17.17 -9.85 12.70
N TYR A 136 18.08 -9.11 12.06
CA TYR A 136 17.81 -7.89 11.32
C TYR A 136 18.06 -8.17 9.84
N LEU A 137 16.99 -8.17 9.03
CA LEU A 137 17.03 -8.70 7.66
C LEU A 137 16.40 -7.74 6.67
N THR A 138 16.99 -7.67 5.47
CA THR A 138 16.41 -7.00 4.31
C THR A 138 16.93 -7.60 3.01
N ALA A 139 16.32 -7.24 1.88
CA ALA A 139 16.74 -7.72 0.56
C ALA A 139 16.47 -6.71 -0.55
N ARG A 140 17.21 -6.83 -1.63
CA ARG A 140 16.86 -6.35 -2.97
C ARG A 140 16.18 -7.50 -3.71
N GLY A 141 14.87 -7.48 -3.76
CA GLY A 141 14.01 -8.60 -4.11
C GLY A 141 13.05 -8.90 -2.98
N VAL A 142 12.59 -10.14 -2.89
CA VAL A 142 11.82 -10.68 -1.77
C VAL A 142 12.51 -11.91 -1.21
N TYR A 143 12.37 -12.17 0.09
CA TYR A 143 13.08 -13.26 0.73
C TYR A 143 12.21 -14.07 1.69
N TYR A 144 12.58 -15.35 1.85
CA TYR A 144 12.29 -16.16 3.04
C TYR A 144 13.60 -16.61 3.66
N PHE A 145 13.65 -16.73 4.97
CA PHE A 145 14.82 -17.24 5.68
C PHE A 145 14.47 -18.43 6.58
N TYR A 146 15.46 -19.25 6.79
CA TYR A 146 15.37 -20.49 7.54
C TYR A 146 16.54 -20.59 8.51
N LEU A 147 16.30 -21.15 9.68
CA LEU A 147 17.34 -21.53 10.63
C LEU A 147 17.17 -23.00 10.97
N ASN A 148 18.20 -23.80 10.73
CA ASN A 148 18.21 -25.25 10.99
C ASN A 148 17.02 -25.98 10.34
N GLY A 149 16.64 -25.61 9.13
CA GLY A 149 15.51 -26.20 8.40
C GLY A 149 14.15 -25.59 8.74
N GLN A 150 14.02 -24.78 9.78
CA GLN A 150 12.78 -24.17 10.21
C GLN A 150 12.59 -22.79 9.56
N LEU A 151 11.36 -22.48 9.12
CA LEU A 151 11.01 -21.15 8.60
C LEU A 151 11.17 -20.11 9.71
N GLY A 152 11.87 -19.02 9.43
CA GLY A 152 12.17 -18.00 10.44
C GLY A 152 11.03 -17.06 10.77
N ALA A 153 10.11 -16.82 9.83
CA ALA A 153 8.93 -15.99 10.02
C ALA A 153 7.82 -16.33 9.01
N GLU A 154 6.57 -16.09 9.39
CA GLU A 154 5.39 -16.30 8.52
C GLU A 154 5.07 -15.10 7.64
N ASP A 155 5.71 -13.95 7.88
CA ASP A 155 5.49 -12.73 7.12
C ASP A 155 5.91 -12.93 5.66
N MET A 156 5.10 -12.41 4.73
CA MET A 156 5.25 -12.66 3.31
C MET A 156 5.76 -11.43 2.57
N PHE A 157 6.45 -11.66 1.45
CA PHE A 157 6.93 -10.63 0.53
C PHE A 157 7.85 -9.58 1.16
N ASN A 158 8.56 -9.95 2.24
CA ASN A 158 9.57 -9.07 2.82
C ASN A 158 10.74 -8.80 1.85
N PRO A 159 11.30 -7.57 1.89
CA PRO A 159 11.13 -6.52 2.86
C PRO A 159 9.92 -5.60 2.62
N GLY A 160 9.05 -5.91 1.67
CA GLY A 160 7.92 -5.08 1.29
C GLY A 160 8.24 -4.14 0.12
N PHE A 161 7.25 -3.36 -0.30
CA PHE A 161 7.37 -2.41 -1.40
C PHE A 161 7.55 -0.97 -0.89
N THR A 162 8.72 -0.42 -1.11
CA THR A 162 9.08 0.96 -0.76
C THR A 162 9.88 1.60 -1.90
N SER A 163 10.24 2.85 -1.73
CA SER A 163 11.20 3.53 -2.61
C SER A 163 12.61 3.06 -2.28
N TYR A 164 13.00 1.87 -2.74
CA TYR A 164 14.19 1.10 -2.32
C TYR A 164 15.51 1.90 -2.26
N TYR A 165 15.69 2.93 -3.09
CA TYR A 165 16.91 3.73 -3.08
C TYR A 165 16.96 4.80 -1.97
N THR A 166 15.80 5.13 -1.39
CA THR A 166 15.69 6.16 -0.34
C THR A 166 15.23 5.57 0.99
N ARG A 167 14.49 4.47 0.93
CA ARG A 167 13.87 3.83 2.09
C ARG A 167 13.77 2.34 1.85
N LEU A 168 14.57 1.56 2.53
CA LEU A 168 14.53 0.11 2.47
C LEU A 168 14.25 -0.47 3.86
N GLN A 169 13.13 -1.18 3.99
CA GLN A 169 12.68 -1.71 5.27
C GLN A 169 13.55 -2.86 5.76
N VAL A 170 13.87 -2.84 7.04
CA VAL A 170 14.54 -3.91 7.78
C VAL A 170 13.52 -4.57 8.70
N GLN A 171 13.35 -5.87 8.56
CA GLN A 171 12.55 -6.68 9.48
C GLN A 171 13.39 -7.11 10.67
N THR A 172 12.80 -7.10 11.86
CA THR A 172 13.43 -7.59 13.10
C THR A 172 12.65 -8.75 13.68
N TYR A 173 13.30 -9.89 13.87
CA TYR A 173 12.68 -11.11 14.37
C TYR A 173 13.35 -11.63 15.63
N ASP A 174 12.56 -12.23 16.52
CA ASP A 174 13.07 -13.07 17.61
C ASP A 174 13.32 -14.48 17.08
N ILE A 175 14.57 -14.86 17.04
CA ILE A 175 15.00 -16.17 16.54
C ILE A 175 15.59 -17.06 17.65
N THR A 176 15.43 -16.67 18.92
CA THR A 176 16.03 -17.37 20.06
C THR A 176 15.69 -18.85 20.08
N GLY A 177 14.41 -19.19 19.83
CA GLY A 177 13.93 -20.58 19.82
C GLY A 177 14.29 -21.41 18.60
N LEU A 178 14.90 -20.81 17.58
CA LEU A 178 15.30 -21.48 16.32
C LEU A 178 16.79 -21.92 16.32
N LEU A 179 17.55 -21.51 17.33
CA LEU A 179 18.97 -21.79 17.44
C LEU A 179 19.26 -22.86 18.48
N SER A 180 20.34 -23.62 18.26
CA SER A 180 20.85 -24.63 19.16
C SER A 180 22.33 -24.39 19.46
N GLU A 181 22.83 -24.84 20.61
CA GLU A 181 24.27 -24.86 20.89
C GLU A 181 25.01 -25.69 19.84
N GLY A 182 26.16 -25.23 19.38
CA GLY A 182 26.98 -25.82 18.33
C GLY A 182 26.68 -25.28 16.94
N GLU A 183 26.85 -26.13 15.92
CA GLU A 183 26.66 -25.75 14.52
C GLU A 183 25.20 -25.45 14.18
N ASN A 184 24.96 -24.29 13.54
CA ASN A 184 23.68 -23.85 13.02
C ASN A 184 23.82 -23.46 11.55
N THR A 185 22.73 -23.54 10.82
CA THR A 185 22.68 -23.13 9.41
C THR A 185 21.61 -22.05 9.19
N TRP A 186 22.01 -21.02 8.49
CA TRP A 186 21.15 -19.95 8.02
C TRP A 186 20.91 -20.08 6.52
N GLY A 187 19.70 -20.46 6.13
CA GLY A 187 19.27 -20.55 4.74
C GLY A 187 18.44 -19.34 4.33
N VAL A 188 18.60 -18.86 3.09
CA VAL A 188 17.79 -17.78 2.51
C VAL A 188 17.37 -18.17 1.10
N VAL A 189 16.11 -17.92 0.73
CA VAL A 189 15.62 -17.99 -0.64
C VAL A 189 15.28 -16.59 -1.11
N LEU A 190 15.88 -16.14 -2.22
CA LEU A 190 15.65 -14.84 -2.83
C LEU A 190 14.84 -14.97 -4.11
N GLY A 191 13.73 -14.22 -4.20
CA GLY A 191 12.90 -14.04 -5.39
C GLY A 191 12.98 -12.63 -5.96
N ASP A 192 12.36 -12.43 -7.13
CA ASP A 192 12.42 -11.16 -7.87
C ASP A 192 11.77 -9.99 -7.14
N GLY A 193 10.58 -10.20 -6.53
CA GLY A 193 9.82 -9.17 -5.85
C GLY A 193 9.50 -7.97 -6.74
N TRP A 194 9.32 -6.81 -6.13
CA TRP A 194 9.14 -5.54 -6.85
C TRP A 194 10.47 -4.97 -7.37
N TRP A 195 11.61 -5.47 -6.87
CA TRP A 195 12.93 -4.99 -7.26
C TRP A 195 13.24 -5.23 -8.75
N ARG A 196 13.10 -6.47 -9.21
CA ARG A 196 13.36 -6.85 -10.61
C ARG A 196 12.20 -7.59 -11.29
N GLY A 197 11.17 -8.00 -10.54
CA GLY A 197 9.96 -8.62 -11.06
C GLY A 197 9.05 -7.65 -11.78
N SER A 198 7.92 -8.17 -12.25
CA SER A 198 6.92 -7.40 -13.01
C SER A 198 6.15 -6.44 -12.10
N CYS A 199 6.08 -5.16 -12.48
CA CYS A 199 5.37 -4.09 -11.78
C CYS A 199 4.51 -3.26 -12.73
N GLY A 200 3.42 -2.70 -12.18
CA GLY A 200 2.56 -1.74 -12.86
C GLY A 200 1.80 -2.30 -14.05
N GLY A 201 1.03 -1.45 -14.70
CA GLY A 201 0.16 -1.81 -15.83
C GLY A 201 0.87 -2.36 -17.05
N GLY A 202 2.13 -1.96 -17.30
CA GLY A 202 2.97 -2.50 -18.37
C GLY A 202 3.75 -3.75 -18.00
N SER A 203 3.54 -4.34 -16.83
CA SER A 203 4.34 -5.47 -16.32
C SER A 203 5.85 -5.24 -16.48
N ILE A 204 6.29 -4.04 -16.11
CA ILE A 204 7.67 -3.59 -16.29
C ILE A 204 8.57 -4.39 -15.35
N LYS A 205 9.62 -5.00 -15.90
CA LYS A 205 10.65 -5.73 -15.16
C LYS A 205 11.86 -4.83 -14.88
N ASN A 206 12.66 -5.24 -13.91
CA ASN A 206 13.92 -4.58 -13.55
C ASN A 206 13.72 -3.13 -13.11
N ASN A 207 12.63 -2.88 -12.39
CA ASN A 207 12.21 -1.53 -12.02
C ASN A 207 13.27 -0.79 -11.20
N PHE A 208 13.91 -1.48 -10.27
CA PHE A 208 14.97 -0.91 -9.41
C PHE A 208 16.36 -1.48 -9.72
N GLY A 209 16.46 -2.70 -10.21
CA GLY A 209 17.76 -3.32 -10.52
C GLY A 209 17.65 -4.67 -11.23
N TYR A 210 18.81 -5.23 -11.58
CA TYR A 210 18.88 -6.49 -12.32
C TYR A 210 19.26 -7.69 -11.47
N LYS A 211 19.95 -7.45 -10.35
CA LYS A 211 20.42 -8.49 -9.45
C LYS A 211 19.69 -8.39 -8.13
N VAL A 212 19.37 -9.51 -7.55
CA VAL A 212 18.88 -9.60 -6.17
C VAL A 212 20.03 -9.61 -5.20
N GLY A 213 19.81 -9.14 -3.99
CA GLY A 213 20.81 -9.12 -2.93
C GLY A 213 20.17 -9.32 -1.57
N PHE A 214 20.97 -9.74 -0.60
CA PHE A 214 20.55 -9.94 0.77
C PHE A 214 21.50 -9.22 1.73
N LEU A 215 20.94 -8.65 2.78
CA LEU A 215 21.68 -8.09 3.91
C LEU A 215 21.03 -8.60 5.19
N GLY A 216 21.82 -9.24 6.04
CA GLY A 216 21.29 -9.76 7.28
C GLY A 216 22.33 -9.87 8.39
N GLN A 217 21.87 -9.59 9.61
CA GLN A 217 22.68 -9.65 10.82
C GLN A 217 21.91 -10.31 11.93
N LEU A 218 22.51 -11.35 12.55
CA LEU A 218 21.99 -11.97 13.76
C LEU A 218 22.79 -11.47 14.94
N VAL A 219 22.12 -11.04 16.00
CA VAL A 219 22.75 -10.61 17.26
C VAL A 219 22.30 -11.57 18.36
N LEU A 220 23.26 -12.32 18.88
CA LEU A 220 23.11 -13.31 19.94
C LEU A 220 23.60 -12.72 21.26
N THR A 221 22.80 -12.84 22.32
CA THR A 221 23.16 -12.37 23.65
C THR A 221 23.18 -13.58 24.60
N TYR A 222 24.25 -13.73 25.34
CA TYR A 222 24.49 -14.83 26.26
C TYR A 222 24.24 -14.42 27.73
N ALA A 223 24.12 -15.41 28.63
CA ALA A 223 23.78 -15.19 30.03
C ALA A 223 24.81 -14.34 30.79
N ASP A 224 26.06 -14.34 30.36
CA ASP A 224 27.15 -13.49 30.91
C ASP A 224 27.10 -12.03 30.38
N GLY A 225 26.13 -11.72 29.52
CA GLY A 225 25.96 -10.41 28.90
C GLY A 225 26.84 -10.19 27.63
N SER A 226 27.65 -11.16 27.24
CA SER A 226 28.42 -11.08 25.99
C SER A 226 27.49 -11.15 24.77
N LYS A 227 27.95 -10.53 23.68
CA LYS A 227 27.21 -10.57 22.39
C LYS A 227 28.08 -11.18 21.30
N GLN A 228 27.45 -11.93 20.42
CA GLN A 228 28.05 -12.45 19.18
C GLN A 228 27.22 -11.95 18.00
N VAL A 229 27.89 -11.47 16.97
CA VAL A 229 27.27 -11.03 15.72
C VAL A 229 27.59 -12.04 14.64
N ILE A 230 26.57 -12.51 13.92
CA ILE A 230 26.66 -13.34 12.74
C ILE A 230 26.13 -12.52 11.57
N SER A 231 26.96 -12.30 10.57
CA SER A 231 26.66 -11.39 9.46
C SER A 231 26.54 -12.14 8.14
N SER A 232 25.74 -11.61 7.21
CA SER A 232 25.90 -11.95 5.80
C SER A 232 27.29 -11.46 5.34
N ASP A 233 28.08 -12.37 4.82
CA ASP A 233 29.48 -12.14 4.42
C ASP A 233 29.87 -13.04 3.23
N ASP A 234 31.16 -13.03 2.86
CA ASP A 234 31.75 -13.81 1.77
C ASP A 234 31.79 -15.33 2.02
N LYS A 235 31.42 -15.80 3.22
CA LYS A 235 31.33 -17.22 3.54
C LYS A 235 30.02 -17.87 3.11
N PHE A 236 29.05 -17.05 2.71
CA PHE A 236 27.81 -17.58 2.17
C PHE A 236 28.05 -18.24 0.80
N MET A 237 27.38 -19.37 0.60
CA MET A 237 27.32 -20.07 -0.68
C MET A 237 25.95 -19.89 -1.31
N ALA A 238 25.87 -19.83 -2.63
CA ALA A 238 24.63 -19.62 -3.38
C ALA A 238 24.47 -20.60 -4.55
N THR A 239 23.22 -20.93 -4.87
CA THR A 239 22.85 -21.66 -6.09
C THR A 239 21.50 -21.19 -6.62
N ASN A 240 21.33 -21.19 -7.95
CA ASN A 240 20.05 -20.99 -8.62
C ASN A 240 19.53 -22.29 -9.28
N ARG A 241 20.06 -23.44 -8.88
CA ARG A 241 19.69 -24.78 -9.40
C ARG A 241 18.60 -25.46 -8.56
N GLY A 242 17.92 -24.72 -7.68
CA GLY A 242 16.81 -25.22 -6.88
C GLY A 242 15.48 -25.32 -7.65
N PRO A 243 14.40 -25.76 -7.00
CA PRO A 243 13.11 -26.06 -7.63
C PRO A 243 12.38 -24.84 -8.19
N LEU A 244 12.54 -23.64 -7.62
CA LEU A 244 11.89 -22.43 -8.09
C LEU A 244 12.60 -21.89 -9.33
N ARG A 245 11.99 -22.09 -10.52
CA ARG A 245 12.57 -21.75 -11.84
C ARG A 245 12.11 -20.39 -12.36
N LYS A 246 11.04 -19.84 -11.80
CA LYS A 246 10.50 -18.50 -12.04
C LYS A 246 9.90 -17.98 -10.73
N THR A 247 10.11 -16.72 -10.37
CA THR A 247 9.72 -16.14 -9.07
C THR A 247 8.99 -14.80 -9.18
N ASP A 248 8.29 -14.57 -10.29
CA ASP A 248 7.60 -13.30 -10.51
C ASP A 248 6.32 -13.21 -9.66
N THR A 249 6.23 -12.22 -8.78
CA THR A 249 5.07 -12.05 -7.88
C THR A 249 3.76 -11.83 -8.61
N LYS A 250 3.78 -11.19 -9.77
CA LYS A 250 2.61 -10.87 -10.58
C LYS A 250 2.36 -11.92 -11.67
N GLY A 251 3.41 -12.31 -12.38
CA GLY A 251 3.34 -13.26 -13.48
C GLY A 251 3.30 -14.72 -13.07
N GLY A 252 3.51 -14.99 -11.79
CA GLY A 252 3.48 -16.34 -11.24
C GLY A 252 4.83 -17.03 -11.20
N GLU A 253 4.84 -18.26 -10.72
CA GLU A 253 6.06 -19.06 -10.53
C GLU A 253 6.02 -20.39 -11.28
N VAL A 254 7.20 -20.93 -11.51
CA VAL A 254 7.40 -22.29 -12.02
C VAL A 254 8.21 -23.05 -10.97
N TYR A 255 7.64 -24.12 -10.45
CA TYR A 255 8.28 -24.99 -9.47
C TYR A 255 8.50 -26.38 -10.07
N ASP A 256 9.74 -26.83 -10.13
CA ASP A 256 10.10 -28.17 -10.55
C ASP A 256 10.53 -29.00 -9.34
N ALA A 257 9.62 -29.82 -8.81
CA ALA A 257 9.84 -30.59 -7.59
C ALA A 257 10.96 -31.63 -7.74
N ARG A 258 11.34 -32.01 -8.98
CA ARG A 258 12.47 -32.92 -9.25
C ARG A 258 13.82 -32.29 -8.89
N MET A 259 13.87 -30.97 -8.72
CA MET A 259 15.06 -30.19 -8.37
C MET A 259 15.11 -29.82 -6.88
N GLU A 260 14.25 -30.39 -6.05
CA GLU A 260 14.29 -30.19 -4.60
C GLU A 260 15.65 -30.62 -4.04
N MET A 261 16.16 -29.88 -3.08
CA MET A 261 17.44 -30.07 -2.41
C MET A 261 17.19 -30.37 -0.94
N ASP A 262 16.89 -31.61 -0.61
CA ASP A 262 16.53 -32.01 0.76
C ASP A 262 17.61 -31.63 1.77
N GLY A 263 17.24 -30.91 2.82
CA GLY A 263 18.14 -30.50 3.90
C GLY A 263 19.10 -29.36 3.55
N TRP A 264 18.95 -28.68 2.43
CA TRP A 264 19.86 -27.59 1.99
C TRP A 264 20.04 -26.48 3.04
N ASN A 265 19.07 -26.28 3.90
CA ASN A 265 19.01 -25.26 4.95
C ASN A 265 19.26 -25.86 6.36
N CYS A 266 19.83 -27.05 6.44
CA CYS A 266 20.19 -27.75 7.67
C CYS A 266 21.71 -27.91 7.81
N PRO A 267 22.23 -28.07 9.06
CA PRO A 267 23.62 -28.44 9.30
C PRO A 267 24.03 -29.73 8.56
N GLY A 268 25.28 -29.78 8.11
CA GLY A 268 25.87 -30.95 7.46
C GLY A 268 25.49 -31.18 5.98
N PHE A 269 24.76 -30.26 5.34
CA PHE A 269 24.50 -30.35 3.90
C PHE A 269 25.76 -30.07 3.08
N ASP A 270 26.00 -30.86 2.02
CA ASP A 270 27.14 -30.68 1.10
C ASP A 270 26.83 -29.61 0.05
N ASP A 271 27.35 -28.42 0.24
CA ASP A 271 27.25 -27.28 -0.66
C ASP A 271 28.48 -27.04 -1.52
N SER A 272 29.37 -28.03 -1.64
CA SER A 272 30.63 -27.93 -2.39
C SER A 272 30.47 -27.63 -3.90
N THR A 273 29.24 -27.84 -4.43
CA THR A 273 28.87 -27.50 -5.83
C THR A 273 28.25 -26.12 -5.99
N TRP A 274 28.03 -25.42 -4.90
CA TRP A 274 27.49 -24.05 -4.90
C TRP A 274 28.60 -23.04 -5.20
N THR A 275 28.25 -21.82 -5.53
CA THR A 275 29.18 -20.72 -5.79
C THR A 275 29.24 -19.77 -4.61
N ALA A 276 30.41 -19.19 -4.34
CA ALA A 276 30.52 -18.13 -3.36
C ALA A 276 29.70 -16.90 -3.80
N VAL A 277 29.17 -16.17 -2.85
CA VAL A 277 28.52 -14.87 -3.09
C VAL A 277 29.56 -13.76 -3.30
N HIS A 278 29.12 -12.65 -3.87
CA HIS A 278 29.91 -11.40 -3.92
C HIS A 278 29.45 -10.46 -2.83
N THR A 279 30.40 -9.93 -2.06
CA THR A 279 30.10 -8.87 -1.10
C THR A 279 30.19 -7.49 -1.74
N LEU A 280 29.30 -6.59 -1.33
CA LEU A 280 29.24 -5.21 -1.80
C LEU A 280 29.29 -4.26 -0.62
N ASN A 281 30.25 -3.35 -0.67
CA ASN A 281 30.32 -2.24 0.31
C ASN A 281 29.45 -1.07 -0.16
N GLU A 282 28.15 -1.17 0.12
CA GLU A 282 27.19 -0.14 -0.22
C GLU A 282 26.66 0.61 1.00
N PRO A 283 26.24 1.89 0.81
CA PRO A 283 25.64 2.68 1.88
C PRO A 283 24.45 1.96 2.54
N LYS A 284 24.26 2.19 3.83
CA LYS A 284 23.18 1.65 4.64
C LYS A 284 22.26 2.74 5.19
N ASP A 285 22.46 3.99 4.79
CA ASP A 285 21.69 5.15 5.27
C ASP A 285 20.20 5.10 4.86
N MET A 286 19.88 4.33 3.79
CA MET A 286 18.51 4.11 3.37
C MET A 286 17.74 3.07 4.20
N LEU A 287 18.44 2.33 5.07
CA LEU A 287 17.81 1.29 5.90
C LEU A 287 16.95 1.94 6.98
N ILE A 288 15.70 1.49 7.06
CA ILE A 288 14.72 1.95 8.04
C ILE A 288 14.05 0.75 8.70
N ALA A 289 13.63 0.90 9.95
CA ALA A 289 12.79 -0.13 10.56
C ALA A 289 11.45 -0.28 9.82
N THR A 290 10.93 -1.49 9.77
CA THR A 290 9.58 -1.74 9.25
C THR A 290 8.54 -1.06 10.15
N ARG A 291 7.71 -0.21 9.55
CA ARG A 291 6.62 0.52 10.23
C ARG A 291 5.24 0.06 9.81
N GLY A 292 5.14 -0.58 8.65
CA GLY A 292 3.89 -1.07 8.10
C GLY A 292 3.38 -2.34 8.80
N VAL A 293 2.19 -2.73 8.40
CA VAL A 293 1.57 -3.97 8.86
C VAL A 293 2.06 -5.12 7.98
N PRO A 294 2.58 -6.23 8.55
CA PRO A 294 3.11 -7.33 7.76
C PRO A 294 2.02 -7.99 6.90
N MET A 295 2.41 -8.47 5.73
CA MET A 295 1.53 -9.28 4.89
C MET A 295 1.48 -10.71 5.41
N ARG A 296 0.28 -11.26 5.56
CA ARG A 296 0.04 -12.61 6.07
C ARG A 296 -1.10 -13.31 5.35
N CYS A 297 -1.11 -14.64 5.42
CA CYS A 297 -2.30 -15.41 5.12
C CYS A 297 -3.30 -15.25 6.28
N ALA A 298 -4.43 -14.61 6.01
CA ALA A 298 -5.42 -14.31 7.05
C ALA A 298 -6.67 -15.19 6.96
N GLU A 299 -7.09 -15.58 5.76
CA GLU A 299 -8.30 -16.36 5.53
C GLU A 299 -8.07 -17.44 4.47
N THR A 300 -8.86 -18.52 4.55
CA THR A 300 -8.74 -19.65 3.60
C THR A 300 -10.11 -20.05 3.03
N PHE A 301 -10.10 -20.53 1.78
CA PHE A 301 -11.30 -20.90 1.03
C PHE A 301 -11.11 -22.24 0.35
N THR A 302 -12.10 -23.13 0.49
CA THR A 302 -12.16 -24.40 -0.24
C THR A 302 -13.05 -24.23 -1.46
N PRO A 303 -12.63 -24.71 -2.66
CA PRO A 303 -13.40 -24.48 -3.87
C PRO A 303 -14.56 -25.47 -4.07
N THR A 304 -15.47 -25.10 -4.96
CA THR A 304 -16.29 -26.06 -5.68
C THR A 304 -15.66 -26.35 -7.05
N ILE A 305 -15.85 -27.55 -7.57
CA ILE A 305 -15.32 -27.96 -8.87
C ILE A 305 -16.38 -27.71 -9.95
N LEU A 306 -16.02 -26.93 -10.96
CA LEU A 306 -16.85 -26.65 -12.11
C LEU A 306 -16.24 -27.32 -13.35
N ILE A 307 -17.07 -28.01 -14.14
CA ILE A 307 -16.72 -28.36 -15.52
C ILE A 307 -17.46 -27.38 -16.41
N THR A 308 -16.72 -26.52 -17.09
CA THR A 308 -17.29 -25.48 -17.93
C THR A 308 -17.96 -26.06 -19.20
N PRO A 309 -18.79 -25.31 -19.89
CA PRO A 309 -19.33 -25.72 -21.20
C PRO A 309 -18.25 -26.04 -22.23
N GLY A 310 -17.06 -25.44 -22.14
CA GLY A 310 -15.87 -25.74 -22.95
C GLY A 310 -15.13 -27.01 -22.54
N GLY A 311 -15.51 -27.66 -21.42
CA GLY A 311 -14.87 -28.87 -20.91
C GLY A 311 -13.66 -28.58 -20.01
N GLU A 312 -13.47 -27.35 -19.56
CA GLU A 312 -12.37 -26.95 -18.66
C GLU A 312 -12.69 -27.35 -17.22
N THR A 313 -11.67 -27.82 -16.48
CA THR A 313 -11.78 -28.02 -15.03
C THR A 313 -11.42 -26.71 -14.31
N VAL A 314 -12.38 -26.13 -13.63
CA VAL A 314 -12.26 -24.85 -12.94
C VAL A 314 -12.63 -24.98 -11.46
N LEU A 315 -11.82 -24.42 -10.60
CA LEU A 315 -12.08 -24.27 -9.17
C LEU A 315 -12.77 -22.93 -8.94
N ASP A 316 -13.97 -22.90 -8.35
CA ASP A 316 -14.64 -21.68 -7.88
C ASP A 316 -14.52 -21.59 -6.36
N PHE A 317 -13.78 -20.62 -5.86
CA PHE A 317 -13.58 -20.36 -4.43
C PHE A 317 -14.70 -19.53 -3.80
N GLY A 318 -15.70 -19.09 -4.59
CA GLY A 318 -16.86 -18.34 -4.09
C GLY A 318 -16.58 -16.89 -3.69
N GLN A 319 -15.33 -16.53 -3.49
CA GLN A 319 -14.87 -15.19 -3.10
C GLN A 319 -13.70 -14.75 -3.98
N ASN A 320 -13.75 -13.50 -4.48
CA ASN A 320 -12.59 -12.90 -5.15
C ASN A 320 -11.57 -12.47 -4.09
N ILE A 321 -10.34 -12.95 -4.19
CA ILE A 321 -9.26 -12.71 -3.24
C ILE A 321 -7.98 -12.27 -3.95
N PHE A 322 -7.11 -11.55 -3.25
CA PHE A 322 -5.69 -11.54 -3.55
C PHE A 322 -5.01 -12.64 -2.72
N GLY A 323 -4.32 -13.56 -3.36
CA GLY A 323 -3.78 -14.70 -2.63
C GLY A 323 -3.07 -15.72 -3.49
N ARG A 324 -2.90 -16.90 -2.93
CA ARG A 324 -2.29 -18.06 -3.59
C ARG A 324 -3.10 -19.32 -3.35
N MET A 325 -2.97 -20.29 -4.24
CA MET A 325 -3.63 -21.58 -4.13
C MET A 325 -2.65 -22.67 -3.73
N GLU A 326 -2.98 -23.39 -2.66
CA GLU A 326 -2.34 -24.65 -2.27
C GLU A 326 -2.98 -25.81 -3.02
N MET A 327 -2.16 -26.78 -3.45
CA MET A 327 -2.59 -27.94 -4.20
C MET A 327 -1.94 -29.22 -3.65
N LYS A 328 -2.77 -30.22 -3.39
CA LYS A 328 -2.33 -31.61 -3.19
C LYS A 328 -2.48 -32.37 -4.50
N VAL A 329 -1.44 -33.10 -4.87
CA VAL A 329 -1.40 -33.79 -6.17
C VAL A 329 -0.62 -35.09 -6.07
N TYR A 330 -1.04 -36.09 -6.85
CA TYR A 330 -0.34 -37.36 -7.00
C TYR A 330 -0.28 -37.72 -8.50
N GLY A 331 0.91 -38.05 -9.02
CA GLY A 331 1.08 -38.39 -10.41
C GLY A 331 2.49 -38.88 -10.74
N GLU A 332 2.73 -39.03 -12.04
CA GLU A 332 4.06 -39.48 -12.54
C GLU A 332 5.05 -38.30 -12.52
N ALA A 333 6.33 -38.63 -12.32
CA ALA A 333 7.41 -37.64 -12.37
C ALA A 333 7.44 -36.92 -13.73
N GLY A 334 7.57 -35.59 -13.68
CA GLY A 334 7.57 -34.74 -14.86
C GLY A 334 6.18 -34.33 -15.37
N THR A 335 5.10 -34.83 -14.74
CA THR A 335 3.76 -34.31 -15.01
C THR A 335 3.71 -32.82 -14.62
N SER A 336 3.24 -31.99 -15.54
CA SER A 336 3.12 -30.54 -15.35
C SER A 336 1.67 -30.17 -15.09
N VAL A 337 1.39 -29.52 -13.96
CA VAL A 337 0.10 -28.93 -13.64
C VAL A 337 0.20 -27.41 -13.77
N ILE A 338 -0.62 -26.82 -14.65
CA ILE A 338 -0.71 -25.38 -14.87
C ILE A 338 -1.98 -24.88 -14.21
N MET A 339 -1.85 -23.81 -13.43
CA MET A 339 -2.92 -23.14 -12.70
C MET A 339 -3.05 -21.71 -13.22
N LEU A 340 -4.13 -21.44 -13.97
CA LEU A 340 -4.46 -20.10 -14.47
C LEU A 340 -5.46 -19.45 -13.54
N HIS A 341 -5.12 -18.28 -12.99
CA HIS A 341 -5.96 -17.57 -12.04
C HIS A 341 -6.75 -16.45 -12.73
N GLY A 342 -8.05 -16.35 -12.45
CA GLY A 342 -8.93 -15.35 -13.04
C GLY A 342 -10.08 -14.94 -12.11
N GLU A 343 -10.67 -13.79 -12.38
CA GLU A 343 -11.71 -13.20 -11.53
C GLU A 343 -13.13 -13.53 -12.03
N SER A 344 -13.29 -13.91 -13.28
CA SER A 344 -14.61 -14.09 -13.90
C SER A 344 -14.66 -15.24 -14.90
N LEU A 345 -15.86 -15.73 -15.13
CA LEU A 345 -16.19 -16.54 -16.29
C LEU A 345 -16.66 -15.62 -17.43
N ASP A 346 -16.57 -16.09 -18.67
CA ASP A 346 -17.13 -15.37 -19.80
C ASP A 346 -18.68 -15.51 -19.83
N LYS A 347 -19.32 -14.79 -20.73
CA LYS A 347 -20.80 -14.82 -20.89
C LYS A 347 -21.38 -16.20 -21.27
N TYR A 348 -20.54 -17.17 -21.62
CA TYR A 348 -20.90 -18.54 -21.92
C TYR A 348 -20.60 -19.50 -20.76
N GLY A 349 -20.04 -19.01 -19.67
CA GLY A 349 -19.67 -19.79 -18.49
C GLY A 349 -18.32 -20.48 -18.58
N ASN A 350 -17.45 -20.10 -19.51
CA ASN A 350 -16.08 -20.61 -19.63
C ASN A 350 -15.11 -19.72 -18.86
N PHE A 351 -13.94 -20.28 -18.46
CA PHE A 351 -12.90 -19.50 -17.80
C PHE A 351 -12.39 -18.36 -18.69
N SER A 352 -12.16 -17.21 -18.09
CA SER A 352 -11.70 -16.04 -18.84
C SER A 352 -10.73 -15.19 -18.03
N GLN A 353 -9.62 -14.79 -18.65
CA GLN A 353 -8.69 -13.78 -18.17
C GLN A 353 -8.78 -12.47 -18.97
N LYS A 354 -9.80 -12.30 -19.81
CA LYS A 354 -9.90 -11.10 -20.68
C LYS A 354 -10.03 -9.80 -19.92
N ASN A 355 -10.68 -9.82 -18.77
CA ASN A 355 -10.85 -8.64 -17.91
C ASN A 355 -9.55 -8.17 -17.24
N ILE A 356 -8.56 -9.05 -17.13
CA ILE A 356 -7.25 -8.74 -16.53
C ILE A 356 -6.15 -8.50 -17.57
N GLN A 357 -6.46 -8.60 -18.87
CA GLN A 357 -5.54 -8.25 -19.95
C GLN A 357 -5.51 -6.74 -20.17
N GLN A 358 -4.39 -6.24 -20.69
CA GLN A 358 -4.28 -4.84 -21.07
C GLN A 358 -5.25 -4.46 -22.18
N PRO A 359 -5.84 -3.25 -22.16
CA PRO A 359 -6.70 -2.77 -23.23
C PRO A 359 -6.03 -2.79 -24.61
N LYS A 360 -6.79 -2.99 -25.67
CA LYS A 360 -6.28 -2.94 -27.04
C LYS A 360 -5.62 -1.59 -27.35
N GLY A 361 -4.48 -1.62 -28.02
CA GLY A 361 -3.72 -0.41 -28.39
C GLY A 361 -2.61 -0.03 -27.40
N ILE A 362 -2.56 -0.70 -26.28
CA ILE A 362 -1.44 -0.68 -25.37
C ILE A 362 -0.48 -1.76 -25.85
N PRO A 363 0.84 -1.45 -26.09
CA PRO A 363 1.77 -2.43 -26.62
C PRO A 363 1.69 -3.72 -25.82
N PRO A 364 1.65 -4.88 -26.49
CA PRO A 364 1.68 -6.16 -25.81
C PRO A 364 3.05 -6.29 -25.18
N TYR A 365 3.15 -5.95 -23.94
CA TYR A 365 4.12 -6.60 -23.09
C TYR A 365 3.61 -8.02 -22.95
N GLU A 366 4.50 -9.00 -22.87
CA GLU A 366 4.13 -10.35 -22.45
C GLU A 366 3.50 -10.19 -21.06
N ASP A 367 2.18 -10.01 -21.06
CA ASP A 367 1.43 -9.93 -19.82
C ASP A 367 1.60 -11.25 -19.10
N PRO A 368 2.07 -11.26 -17.88
CA PRO A 368 2.03 -12.46 -17.08
C PRO A 368 0.55 -12.82 -16.88
N TYR A 369 0.17 -13.96 -17.40
CA TYR A 369 -1.22 -14.46 -17.37
C TYR A 369 -1.66 -14.97 -15.98
N GLN A 370 -1.09 -14.49 -14.87
CA GLN A 370 -1.35 -15.02 -13.54
C GLN A 370 -1.29 -16.56 -13.53
N GLU A 371 -0.15 -17.12 -13.95
CA GLU A 371 0.06 -18.53 -14.16
C GLU A 371 1.07 -19.10 -13.18
N ASN A 372 0.69 -20.16 -12.45
CA ASN A 372 1.63 -20.98 -11.71
C ASN A 372 1.75 -22.35 -12.37
N THR A 373 2.95 -22.87 -12.44
CA THR A 373 3.25 -24.20 -12.97
C THR A 373 3.97 -25.04 -11.93
N TYR A 374 3.45 -26.23 -11.65
CA TYR A 374 4.09 -27.23 -10.80
C TYR A 374 4.45 -28.48 -11.59
N ILE A 375 5.71 -28.90 -11.52
CA ILE A 375 6.21 -30.13 -12.17
C ILE A 375 6.49 -31.14 -11.08
N LEU A 376 5.78 -32.28 -11.12
CA LEU A 376 5.81 -33.32 -10.10
C LEU A 376 7.16 -34.04 -10.07
N LYS A 377 7.64 -34.37 -8.88
CA LYS A 377 8.73 -35.31 -8.66
C LYS A 377 8.29 -36.79 -8.80
N GLY A 378 7.01 -37.05 -8.52
CA GLY A 378 6.31 -38.30 -8.77
C GLY A 378 6.40 -39.36 -7.67
N ASN A 379 5.50 -40.33 -7.77
CA ASN A 379 5.40 -41.51 -6.91
C ASN A 379 5.06 -41.28 -5.43
N THR A 380 4.72 -40.07 -5.03
CA THR A 380 4.22 -39.69 -3.70
C THR A 380 3.09 -38.68 -3.82
N GLU A 381 2.31 -38.49 -2.76
CA GLU A 381 1.46 -37.31 -2.64
C GLU A 381 2.35 -36.10 -2.40
N GLU A 382 2.16 -35.08 -3.22
CA GLU A 382 2.93 -33.84 -3.19
C GLU A 382 2.01 -32.67 -2.77
N ASN A 383 2.54 -31.76 -1.96
CA ASN A 383 1.86 -30.55 -1.57
C ASN A 383 2.60 -29.35 -2.12
N TYR A 384 1.93 -28.53 -2.92
CA TYR A 384 2.48 -27.34 -3.52
C TYR A 384 1.79 -26.09 -2.97
N VAL A 385 2.58 -25.16 -2.48
CA VAL A 385 2.16 -23.80 -2.10
C VAL A 385 3.11 -22.82 -2.77
N PRO A 386 2.62 -21.91 -3.63
CA PRO A 386 3.49 -20.89 -4.22
C PRO A 386 4.23 -20.10 -3.16
N LEU A 387 5.53 -19.81 -3.38
CA LEU A 387 6.35 -19.12 -2.38
C LEU A 387 6.35 -17.60 -2.58
N PHE A 388 6.54 -17.15 -3.82
CA PHE A 388 6.71 -15.73 -4.13
C PHE A 388 5.62 -15.14 -5.03
N SER A 389 4.73 -15.96 -5.60
CA SER A 389 3.62 -15.45 -6.41
C SER A 389 2.32 -15.36 -5.62
N ALA A 390 1.54 -14.34 -5.94
CA ALA A 390 0.17 -14.18 -5.49
C ALA A 390 -0.67 -13.53 -6.60
N HIS A 391 -1.95 -13.85 -6.67
CA HIS A 391 -2.84 -13.46 -7.76
C HIS A 391 -4.16 -12.93 -7.23
N GLY A 392 -4.80 -12.04 -8.03
CA GLY A 392 -6.20 -11.69 -7.85
C GLY A 392 -7.08 -12.74 -8.54
N PHE A 393 -7.93 -13.45 -7.82
CA PHE A 393 -8.76 -14.49 -8.42
C PHE A 393 -9.96 -14.91 -7.54
N ARG A 394 -10.99 -15.36 -8.21
CA ARG A 394 -12.04 -16.21 -7.66
C ARG A 394 -11.96 -17.61 -8.26
N TYR A 395 -11.54 -17.69 -9.54
CA TYR A 395 -11.53 -18.93 -10.31
C TYR A 395 -10.09 -19.34 -10.63
N VAL A 396 -9.84 -20.66 -10.62
CA VAL A 396 -8.58 -21.22 -11.10
C VAL A 396 -8.87 -22.35 -12.10
N GLN A 397 -8.42 -22.18 -13.34
CA GLN A 397 -8.44 -23.24 -14.33
C GLN A 397 -7.24 -24.17 -14.11
N LEU A 398 -7.51 -25.48 -14.03
CA LEU A 398 -6.50 -26.52 -13.95
C LEU A 398 -6.23 -27.15 -15.32
N ILE A 399 -4.96 -27.20 -15.72
CA ILE A 399 -4.52 -27.86 -16.94
C ILE A 399 -3.48 -28.91 -16.55
N GLY A 400 -3.70 -30.14 -17.00
CA GLY A 400 -2.76 -31.25 -16.76
C GLY A 400 -2.80 -31.85 -15.35
N TYR A 401 -3.80 -31.52 -14.51
CA TYR A 401 -3.96 -32.15 -13.20
C TYR A 401 -4.23 -33.65 -13.35
N PRO A 402 -3.42 -34.53 -12.74
CA PRO A 402 -3.56 -35.97 -12.90
C PRO A 402 -4.73 -36.50 -12.06
N GLY A 403 -5.61 -37.27 -12.71
CA GLY A 403 -6.78 -37.85 -12.07
C GLY A 403 -7.97 -36.89 -11.90
N GLU A 404 -8.84 -37.19 -10.95
CA GLU A 404 -10.03 -36.39 -10.64
C GLU A 404 -9.71 -35.30 -9.62
N ALA A 405 -10.00 -34.05 -9.95
CA ALA A 405 -9.89 -32.92 -9.02
C ALA A 405 -11.02 -32.99 -7.96
N LYS A 406 -10.65 -32.92 -6.68
CA LYS A 406 -11.60 -32.93 -5.54
C LYS A 406 -11.39 -31.68 -4.72
N PRO A 407 -12.47 -31.11 -4.11
CA PRO A 407 -12.35 -29.89 -3.29
C PRO A 407 -11.23 -29.96 -2.23
N ASP A 408 -11.09 -31.07 -1.53
CA ASP A 408 -10.12 -31.28 -0.45
C ASP A 408 -8.65 -31.30 -0.93
N ASN A 409 -8.41 -31.30 -2.24
CA ASN A 409 -7.08 -31.19 -2.81
C ASN A 409 -6.61 -29.74 -2.97
N PHE A 410 -7.47 -28.75 -2.73
CA PHE A 410 -7.17 -27.35 -3.00
C PHE A 410 -7.61 -26.44 -1.87
N LEU A 411 -6.77 -25.43 -1.58
CA LEU A 411 -7.07 -24.41 -0.58
C LEU A 411 -6.56 -23.06 -1.10
N ALA A 412 -7.44 -22.09 -1.25
CA ALA A 412 -7.01 -20.71 -1.50
C ALA A 412 -6.68 -20.02 -0.18
N ARG A 413 -5.58 -19.26 -0.15
CA ARG A 413 -5.10 -18.48 0.99
C ARG A 413 -5.13 -17.01 0.61
N ALA A 414 -6.04 -16.24 1.20
CA ALA A 414 -6.08 -14.79 1.04
C ALA A 414 -4.89 -14.15 1.77
N ILE A 415 -4.19 -13.25 1.07
CA ILE A 415 -2.99 -12.57 1.56
C ILE A 415 -3.22 -11.07 1.49
N TYR A 416 -3.04 -10.39 2.60
CA TYR A 416 -3.09 -8.93 2.68
C TYR A 416 -2.29 -8.43 3.88
N SER A 417 -2.02 -7.12 3.94
CA SER A 417 -1.49 -6.49 5.15
C SER A 417 -2.46 -6.74 6.29
N ALA A 418 -2.01 -7.42 7.34
CA ALA A 418 -2.85 -7.97 8.41
C ALA A 418 -3.37 -6.86 9.35
N CYS A 419 -3.99 -5.82 8.77
CA CYS A 419 -4.70 -4.79 9.51
C CYS A 419 -5.86 -5.43 10.29
N GLU A 420 -5.99 -5.08 11.56
CA GLU A 420 -7.04 -5.60 12.42
C GLU A 420 -8.43 -5.12 11.96
N ASP A 421 -9.41 -6.01 11.88
CA ASP A 421 -10.80 -5.64 11.60
C ASP A 421 -11.37 -4.85 12.78
N VAL A 422 -11.89 -3.64 12.55
CA VAL A 422 -12.36 -2.71 13.61
C VAL A 422 -13.83 -2.35 13.53
N GLY A 423 -14.48 -2.58 12.39
CA GLY A 423 -15.88 -2.21 12.17
C GLY A 423 -16.70 -3.39 11.68
N ASP A 424 -17.96 -3.42 12.10
CA ASP A 424 -18.94 -4.36 11.61
C ASP A 424 -20.22 -3.62 11.21
N PHE A 425 -20.91 -4.11 10.18
CA PHE A 425 -22.14 -3.53 9.68
C PHE A 425 -23.13 -4.62 9.30
N SER A 426 -24.35 -4.45 9.78
CA SER A 426 -25.48 -5.25 9.34
C SER A 426 -26.77 -4.44 9.33
N CYS A 427 -27.65 -4.67 8.37
CA CYS A 427 -28.96 -4.08 8.28
C CYS A 427 -29.97 -5.08 7.71
N SER A 428 -31.25 -4.69 7.62
CA SER A 428 -32.34 -5.54 7.12
C SER A 428 -32.28 -5.85 5.63
N SER A 429 -31.44 -5.13 4.83
CA SER A 429 -31.26 -5.37 3.40
C SER A 429 -30.06 -6.29 3.18
N ALA A 430 -30.30 -7.48 2.64
CA ALA A 430 -29.25 -8.42 2.27
C ALA A 430 -28.31 -7.86 1.20
N GLU A 431 -28.85 -7.09 0.24
CA GLU A 431 -28.07 -6.46 -0.84
C GLU A 431 -27.10 -5.41 -0.30
N LEU A 432 -27.55 -4.56 0.64
CA LEU A 432 -26.66 -3.57 1.27
C LEU A 432 -25.59 -4.25 2.14
N ASN A 433 -25.93 -5.32 2.84
CA ASN A 433 -24.95 -6.11 3.58
C ASN A 433 -23.89 -6.70 2.64
N GLN A 434 -24.33 -7.19 1.46
CA GLN A 434 -23.39 -7.70 0.44
C GLN A 434 -22.53 -6.60 -0.15
N LEU A 435 -23.10 -5.41 -0.44
CA LEU A 435 -22.36 -4.25 -0.91
C LEU A 435 -21.22 -3.86 0.08
N VAL A 436 -21.55 -3.80 1.37
CA VAL A 436 -20.55 -3.49 2.41
C VAL A 436 -19.49 -4.58 2.49
N SER A 437 -19.86 -5.86 2.37
CA SER A 437 -18.92 -6.98 2.30
C SER A 437 -17.99 -6.85 1.08
N ASN A 438 -18.52 -6.51 -0.09
CA ASN A 438 -17.73 -6.29 -1.31
C ASN A 438 -16.72 -5.14 -1.12
N CYS A 439 -17.12 -4.03 -0.49
CA CYS A 439 -16.22 -2.91 -0.17
C CYS A 439 -15.09 -3.35 0.78
N ARG A 440 -15.40 -4.13 1.82
CA ARG A 440 -14.39 -4.67 2.76
C ARG A 440 -13.39 -5.57 2.03
N TRP A 441 -13.87 -6.50 1.20
CA TRP A 441 -13.01 -7.39 0.42
C TRP A 441 -12.19 -6.66 -0.63
N THR A 442 -12.72 -5.58 -1.22
CA THR A 442 -11.96 -4.70 -2.10
C THR A 442 -10.76 -4.10 -1.35
N GLY A 443 -10.97 -3.61 -0.12
CA GLY A 443 -9.87 -3.14 0.74
C GLY A 443 -8.85 -4.24 1.02
N LYS A 444 -9.27 -5.43 1.50
CA LYS A 444 -8.38 -6.57 1.78
C LYS A 444 -7.57 -6.97 0.56
N ASN A 445 -8.18 -7.05 -0.62
CA ASN A 445 -7.52 -7.46 -1.86
C ASN A 445 -6.49 -6.45 -2.39
N ASN A 446 -6.57 -5.19 -1.96
CA ASN A 446 -5.73 -4.10 -2.46
C ASN A 446 -4.80 -3.52 -1.38
N TYR A 447 -4.83 -3.99 -0.14
CA TYR A 447 -3.88 -3.60 0.90
C TYR A 447 -2.75 -4.61 0.99
N VAL A 448 -1.81 -4.50 0.04
CA VAL A 448 -0.73 -5.45 -0.23
C VAL A 448 0.60 -4.73 -0.03
N ASP A 449 0.96 -4.44 1.22
CA ASP A 449 2.07 -3.59 1.68
C ASP A 449 1.95 -2.12 1.27
N VAL A 450 1.29 -1.86 0.13
CA VAL A 450 0.87 -0.55 -0.38
C VAL A 450 -0.59 -0.62 -0.84
N PRO A 451 -1.33 0.49 -0.91
CA PRO A 451 -2.69 0.49 -1.44
C PRO A 451 -2.66 0.38 -2.97
N THR A 452 -2.91 -0.81 -3.51
CA THR A 452 -2.93 -1.03 -4.96
C THR A 452 -4.28 -0.64 -5.58
N ASP A 453 -4.27 -0.25 -6.86
CA ASP A 453 -5.44 0.07 -7.66
C ASP A 453 -6.28 -1.18 -8.01
N CYS A 454 -5.61 -2.30 -8.21
CA CYS A 454 -6.25 -3.57 -8.52
C CYS A 454 -5.38 -4.76 -8.09
N PRO A 455 -5.98 -5.94 -7.78
CA PRO A 455 -5.22 -7.12 -7.36
C PRO A 455 -4.63 -7.91 -8.53
N THR A 456 -4.87 -7.50 -9.78
CA THR A 456 -4.57 -8.29 -10.98
C THR A 456 -3.54 -7.65 -11.90
N ARG A 457 -3.98 -6.76 -12.83
CA ARG A 457 -3.18 -6.34 -13.99
C ARG A 457 -2.14 -5.26 -13.70
N GLU A 458 -2.37 -4.35 -12.73
CA GLU A 458 -1.44 -3.26 -12.41
C GLU A 458 -0.71 -3.47 -11.10
N ARG A 459 -1.43 -3.58 -9.98
CA ARG A 459 -0.89 -3.65 -8.62
C ARG A 459 0.05 -2.48 -8.33
N ALA A 460 -0.38 -1.30 -8.76
CA ALA A 460 0.32 -0.05 -8.58
C ALA A 460 -0.34 0.79 -7.49
N ALA A 461 0.46 1.44 -6.66
CA ALA A 461 -0.06 2.26 -5.55
C ALA A 461 -0.45 3.65 -6.06
N TRP A 462 -1.56 3.72 -6.80
CA TRP A 462 -2.13 4.95 -7.32
C TRP A 462 -2.65 5.85 -6.20
N LEU A 463 -2.20 7.10 -6.18
CA LEU A 463 -2.51 8.04 -5.11
C LEU A 463 -4.01 8.41 -5.08
N GLY A 464 -4.64 8.55 -6.25
CA GLY A 464 -6.06 8.87 -6.37
C GLY A 464 -6.95 7.80 -5.77
N ASP A 465 -6.68 6.53 -6.09
CA ASP A 465 -7.40 5.37 -5.58
C ASP A 465 -7.30 5.28 -4.06
N ALA A 466 -6.10 5.42 -3.55
CA ALA A 466 -5.83 5.37 -2.12
C ALA A 466 -6.54 6.52 -1.37
N GLN A 467 -6.53 7.76 -1.90
CA GLN A 467 -7.12 8.89 -1.21
C GLN A 467 -8.64 8.78 -1.14
N VAL A 468 -9.34 8.35 -2.21
CA VAL A 468 -10.80 8.22 -2.19
C VAL A 468 -11.28 7.11 -1.25
N PHE A 469 -10.52 6.01 -1.11
CA PHE A 469 -10.88 4.90 -0.25
C PHE A 469 -10.44 5.08 1.21
N SER A 470 -9.44 5.92 1.49
CA SER A 470 -8.84 6.07 2.82
C SER A 470 -9.87 6.34 3.93
N ARG A 471 -10.89 7.16 3.64
CA ARG A 471 -11.95 7.49 4.59
C ARG A 471 -12.92 6.34 4.85
N SER A 472 -13.12 5.46 3.86
CA SER A 472 -13.95 4.25 4.00
C SER A 472 -13.19 3.15 4.73
N ALA A 473 -11.91 3.01 4.46
CA ALA A 473 -11.05 1.97 5.00
C ALA A 473 -11.01 1.94 6.53
N VAL A 474 -10.96 3.11 7.16
CA VAL A 474 -10.93 3.25 8.64
C VAL A 474 -12.17 2.70 9.34
N ASN A 475 -13.27 2.47 8.61
CA ASN A 475 -14.47 1.84 9.15
C ASN A 475 -14.42 0.31 9.10
N PHE A 476 -13.50 -0.27 8.36
CA PHE A 476 -13.35 -1.71 8.18
C PHE A 476 -12.14 -2.25 8.94
N MET A 477 -11.02 -1.54 8.88
CA MET A 477 -9.74 -2.03 9.38
C MET A 477 -8.96 -0.90 10.07
N ASP A 478 -8.10 -1.27 11.03
CA ASP A 478 -7.10 -0.35 11.58
C ASP A 478 -5.97 -0.14 10.58
N VAL A 479 -6.10 0.92 9.80
CA VAL A 479 -5.21 1.22 8.67
C VAL A 479 -4.17 2.31 8.98
N TYR A 480 -4.06 2.75 10.24
CA TYR A 480 -3.16 3.87 10.57
C TYR A 480 -1.70 3.56 10.22
N ALA A 481 -1.15 2.46 10.73
CA ALA A 481 0.24 2.08 10.48
C ALA A 481 0.51 1.79 8.99
N PHE A 482 -0.48 1.23 8.29
CA PHE A 482 -0.42 0.99 6.85
C PHE A 482 -0.27 2.30 6.06
N PHE A 483 -1.11 3.30 6.32
CA PHE A 483 -1.02 4.60 5.67
C PHE A 483 0.14 5.45 6.18
N GLU A 484 0.52 5.36 7.46
CA GLU A 484 1.72 6.04 7.97
C GLU A 484 2.97 5.60 7.21
N LYS A 485 3.15 4.28 7.02
CA LYS A 485 4.24 3.72 6.21
C LYS A 485 4.20 4.24 4.78
N TRP A 486 3.05 4.15 4.13
CA TRP A 486 2.94 4.46 2.71
C TRP A 486 3.05 5.96 2.40
N THR A 487 2.54 6.84 3.25
CA THR A 487 2.68 8.30 3.05
C THR A 487 4.16 8.74 3.07
N LEU A 488 5.02 8.02 3.79
CA LEU A 488 6.45 8.26 3.75
C LEU A 488 7.10 7.86 2.41
N ASP A 489 6.51 6.93 1.67
CA ASP A 489 6.96 6.61 0.31
C ASP A 489 6.54 7.72 -0.67
N ILE A 490 5.34 8.32 -0.50
CA ILE A 490 4.93 9.53 -1.25
C ILE A 490 5.93 10.65 -1.02
N LYS A 491 6.29 10.90 0.26
CA LYS A 491 7.28 11.92 0.64
C LYS A 491 8.65 11.69 0.01
N ALA A 492 9.12 10.44 0.01
CA ALA A 492 10.43 10.07 -0.51
C ALA A 492 10.54 10.24 -2.03
N GLU A 493 9.42 10.16 -2.75
CA GLU A 493 9.38 10.28 -4.21
C GLU A 493 8.83 11.61 -4.74
N GLN A 494 8.51 12.56 -3.85
CA GLN A 494 8.12 13.90 -4.27
C GLN A 494 9.25 14.60 -5.01
N TYR A 495 8.93 15.25 -6.13
CA TYR A 495 9.91 16.04 -6.88
C TYR A 495 10.30 17.33 -6.14
N GLU A 496 11.51 17.84 -6.40
CA GLU A 496 12.03 19.08 -5.79
C GLU A 496 11.13 20.31 -6.02
N ASN A 497 10.39 20.32 -7.13
CA ASN A 497 9.43 21.39 -7.43
C ASN A 497 8.05 21.20 -6.76
N GLY A 498 7.90 20.26 -5.86
CA GLY A 498 6.70 19.99 -5.10
C GLY A 498 5.69 19.03 -5.74
N VAL A 499 5.92 18.62 -7.00
CA VAL A 499 5.02 17.67 -7.68
C VAL A 499 5.05 16.32 -6.96
N CYS A 500 3.89 15.81 -6.57
CA CYS A 500 3.74 14.42 -6.15
C CYS A 500 3.61 13.51 -7.37
N ARG A 501 4.18 12.31 -7.30
CA ARG A 501 3.94 11.29 -8.31
C ARG A 501 2.49 10.84 -8.27
N ASN A 502 2.02 10.28 -9.39
CA ASN A 502 0.67 9.69 -9.43
C ASN A 502 0.64 8.29 -8.78
N VAL A 503 1.79 7.62 -8.71
CA VAL A 503 2.01 6.30 -8.12
C VAL A 503 3.24 6.34 -7.23
N ALA A 504 3.15 5.87 -5.99
CA ALA A 504 4.28 5.78 -5.05
C ALA A 504 4.21 4.49 -4.21
N PRO A 505 5.26 3.67 -4.14
CA PRO A 505 6.51 3.76 -4.90
C PRO A 505 6.25 3.66 -6.40
N THR A 506 7.09 4.31 -7.21
CA THR A 506 6.89 4.29 -8.66
C THR A 506 7.08 2.89 -9.24
N THR A 507 6.18 2.51 -10.15
CA THR A 507 6.26 1.28 -10.92
C THR A 507 6.88 1.49 -12.31
N SER A 508 7.53 2.62 -12.52
CA SER A 508 8.21 2.96 -13.78
C SER A 508 9.70 2.65 -13.69
N ILE A 509 10.33 2.44 -14.85
CA ILE A 509 11.80 2.26 -14.96
C ILE A 509 12.60 3.51 -14.59
N TYR A 510 11.98 4.48 -13.92
CA TYR A 510 12.61 5.76 -13.55
C TYR A 510 13.86 5.56 -12.69
N HIS A 511 13.80 4.64 -11.74
CA HIS A 511 14.89 4.33 -10.82
C HIS A 511 16.01 3.49 -11.45
N ASN A 512 15.81 2.91 -12.63
CA ASN A 512 16.82 2.14 -13.34
C ASN A 512 17.24 2.85 -14.64
N PRO A 513 18.23 3.75 -14.61
CA PRO A 513 18.66 4.49 -15.78
C PRO A 513 19.17 3.61 -16.94
N GLU A 514 19.76 2.45 -16.62
CA GLU A 514 20.23 1.50 -17.62
C GLU A 514 19.07 0.84 -18.37
N GLU A 515 18.04 0.39 -17.64
CA GLU A 515 16.83 -0.17 -18.25
C GLU A 515 16.10 0.88 -19.07
N ARG A 516 16.00 2.11 -18.58
CA ARG A 516 15.42 3.21 -19.32
C ARG A 516 16.16 3.48 -20.63
N LYS A 517 17.49 3.46 -20.61
CA LYS A 517 18.32 3.61 -21.81
C LYS A 517 18.15 2.42 -22.77
N ARG A 518 18.08 1.20 -22.25
CA ARG A 518 17.90 -0.04 -23.02
C ARG A 518 16.56 -0.08 -23.75
N LYS A 519 15.47 0.28 -23.07
CA LYS A 519 14.10 0.24 -23.61
C LYS A 519 13.78 1.40 -24.57
N GLY A 520 14.52 2.51 -24.48
CA GLY A 520 14.34 3.68 -25.36
C GLY A 520 13.09 4.51 -25.10
N ALA A 521 12.91 5.61 -25.84
CA ALA A 521 11.85 6.60 -25.62
C ALA A 521 10.41 6.09 -25.93
N GLY A 522 10.25 5.04 -26.72
CA GLY A 522 8.94 4.45 -27.05
C GLY A 522 8.25 3.74 -25.91
N PHE A 523 8.99 3.41 -24.84
CA PHE A 523 8.49 2.74 -23.65
C PHE A 523 7.78 3.69 -22.66
N ALA A 524 7.83 5.00 -22.95
CA ALA A 524 7.39 6.06 -22.05
C ALA A 524 5.85 6.19 -21.90
N TYR A 525 5.05 5.40 -22.57
CA TYR A 525 3.58 5.56 -22.52
C TYR A 525 2.97 5.09 -21.19
N TYR A 526 3.59 4.09 -20.56
CA TYR A 526 3.18 3.56 -19.24
C TYR A 526 4.10 3.96 -18.09
N SER A 527 5.37 4.22 -18.35
CA SER A 527 6.11 5.02 -17.40
C SER A 527 5.65 6.45 -17.59
N ASN A 528 5.04 7.06 -16.61
CA ASN A 528 4.69 8.49 -16.60
C ASN A 528 5.90 9.43 -16.82
N SER A 529 7.05 8.87 -17.16
CA SER A 529 8.28 9.54 -17.49
C SER A 529 8.51 9.52 -19.01
N VAL A 530 8.04 10.52 -19.69
CA VAL A 530 8.63 10.85 -20.99
C VAL A 530 10.12 11.14 -20.75
N ALA A 531 11.00 10.40 -21.42
CA ALA A 531 12.43 10.35 -21.13
C ALA A 531 13.16 11.72 -21.07
N ASN A 532 12.53 12.79 -21.54
CA ASN A 532 13.10 14.14 -21.54
C ASN A 532 12.31 15.17 -20.71
N GLU A 533 11.10 14.84 -20.20
CA GLU A 533 10.29 15.75 -19.38
C GLU A 533 9.40 14.95 -18.39
N PRO A 534 9.98 14.32 -17.37
CA PRO A 534 9.25 13.46 -16.45
C PRO A 534 8.09 14.16 -15.70
N VAL A 535 8.16 15.46 -15.53
CA VAL A 535 7.21 16.24 -14.74
C VAL A 535 5.90 16.56 -15.49
N LYS A 536 5.85 16.45 -16.80
CA LYS A 536 4.65 16.88 -17.57
C LYS A 536 3.42 15.98 -17.41
N ARG A 537 3.59 14.73 -16.98
CA ARG A 537 2.52 13.75 -16.79
C ARG A 537 2.41 13.23 -15.36
N GLU A 538 2.93 13.99 -14.41
CA GLU A 538 2.83 13.75 -12.98
C GLU A 538 2.05 14.88 -12.33
N GLY A 539 1.61 14.68 -11.09
CA GLY A 539 0.89 15.71 -10.35
C GLY A 539 -0.54 15.90 -10.83
N TYR A 540 -1.25 14.80 -11.13
CA TYR A 540 -2.68 14.90 -11.46
C TYR A 540 -3.46 15.36 -10.25
N VAL A 541 -4.39 16.28 -10.49
CA VAL A 541 -5.34 16.71 -9.47
C VAL A 541 -6.19 15.52 -8.99
N GLY A 542 -6.45 15.43 -7.69
CA GLY A 542 -7.10 14.28 -7.05
C GLY A 542 -6.13 13.14 -6.72
N TRP A 543 -5.01 13.01 -7.45
CA TRP A 543 -3.92 12.08 -7.14
C TRP A 543 -2.85 12.72 -6.27
N GLY A 544 -2.23 13.80 -6.73
CA GLY A 544 -1.22 14.49 -5.94
C GLY A 544 -1.73 14.99 -4.58
N ASP A 545 -3.00 15.36 -4.51
CA ASP A 545 -3.69 15.79 -3.29
C ASP A 545 -3.72 14.75 -2.16
N ALA A 546 -3.44 13.49 -2.48
CA ALA A 546 -3.34 12.41 -1.50
C ALA A 546 -2.33 12.71 -0.38
N CYS A 547 -1.24 13.45 -0.69
CA CYS A 547 -0.24 13.84 0.31
C CYS A 547 -0.78 14.83 1.36
N VAL A 548 -1.92 15.45 1.11
CA VAL A 548 -2.65 16.33 2.03
C VAL A 548 -3.85 15.61 2.64
N ILE A 549 -4.66 14.96 1.79
CA ILE A 549 -5.96 14.39 2.18
C ILE A 549 -5.80 13.15 3.08
N ILE A 550 -4.88 12.25 2.77
CA ILE A 550 -4.70 11.02 3.56
C ILE A 550 -4.18 11.32 4.97
N PRO A 551 -3.11 12.10 5.16
CA PRO A 551 -2.69 12.49 6.51
C PRO A 551 -3.79 13.17 7.31
N TRP A 552 -4.60 14.04 6.68
CA TRP A 552 -5.73 14.66 7.31
C TRP A 552 -6.81 13.63 7.73
N ASN A 553 -7.18 12.71 6.82
CA ASN A 553 -8.15 11.66 7.13
C ASN A 553 -7.68 10.76 8.29
N MET A 554 -6.41 10.39 8.32
CA MET A 554 -5.83 9.61 9.42
C MET A 554 -5.88 10.41 10.72
N TYR A 555 -5.49 11.70 10.70
CA TYR A 555 -5.55 12.55 11.88
C TYR A 555 -6.98 12.66 12.46
N ILE A 556 -7.98 12.96 11.64
CA ILE A 556 -9.35 13.12 12.15
C ILE A 556 -9.99 11.83 12.62
N CYS A 557 -9.49 10.67 12.19
CA CYS A 557 -10.01 9.37 12.62
C CYS A 557 -9.29 8.83 13.86
N TYR A 558 -7.98 9.04 13.95
CA TYR A 558 -7.14 8.45 14.99
C TYR A 558 -6.62 9.46 16.02
N GLY A 559 -6.68 10.77 15.74
CA GLY A 559 -6.23 11.82 16.64
C GLY A 559 -4.72 12.01 16.72
N ASP A 560 -3.91 11.27 15.91
CA ASP A 560 -2.46 11.37 15.92
C ASP A 560 -1.95 12.47 15.00
N SER A 561 -1.42 13.55 15.59
CA SER A 561 -0.83 14.65 14.83
C SER A 561 0.55 14.35 14.24
N ALA A 562 1.17 13.21 14.59
CA ALA A 562 2.50 12.87 14.07
C ALA A 562 2.49 12.64 12.56
N ILE A 563 1.41 12.06 12.01
CA ILE A 563 1.29 11.90 10.56
C ILE A 563 1.21 13.25 9.83
N LEU A 564 0.54 14.26 10.45
CA LEU A 564 0.51 15.62 9.93
C LEU A 564 1.91 16.23 9.96
N GLU A 565 2.64 16.08 11.08
CA GLU A 565 4.01 16.59 11.24
C GLU A 565 4.95 15.99 10.18
N ASN A 566 4.88 14.68 9.98
CA ASN A 566 5.70 13.94 9.01
C ASN A 566 5.44 14.39 7.56
N MET A 567 4.19 14.70 7.23
CA MET A 567 3.77 15.03 5.86
C MET A 567 3.64 16.53 5.59
N TYR A 568 3.79 17.39 6.59
CA TYR A 568 3.52 18.82 6.46
C TYR A 568 4.31 19.50 5.33
N GLU A 569 5.61 19.29 5.26
CA GLU A 569 6.45 19.93 4.23
C GLU A 569 6.14 19.39 2.83
N THR A 570 5.79 18.11 2.72
CA THR A 570 5.32 17.48 1.46
C THR A 570 3.99 18.10 1.00
N ALA A 571 3.03 18.21 1.92
CA ALA A 571 1.73 18.85 1.66
C ALA A 571 1.89 20.32 1.28
N LYS A 572 2.78 21.05 1.97
CA LYS A 572 3.09 22.46 1.69
C LYS A 572 3.70 22.62 0.30
N ALA A 573 4.67 21.79 -0.06
CA ALA A 573 5.31 21.84 -1.38
C ALA A 573 4.30 21.54 -2.50
N TRP A 574 3.37 20.59 -2.29
CA TRP A 574 2.28 20.30 -3.23
C TRP A 574 1.35 21.51 -3.43
N VAL A 575 0.86 22.11 -2.34
CA VAL A 575 -0.02 23.29 -2.39
C VAL A 575 0.67 24.49 -3.07
N GLU A 576 1.98 24.68 -2.84
CA GLU A 576 2.74 25.71 -3.56
C GLU A 576 2.87 25.41 -5.07
N TYR A 577 3.01 24.13 -5.44
CA TYR A 577 2.97 23.74 -6.85
C TYR A 577 1.60 24.05 -7.48
N GLU A 578 0.49 23.73 -6.81
CA GLU A 578 -0.86 24.07 -7.27
C GLU A 578 -1.03 25.59 -7.44
N ARG A 579 -0.59 26.37 -6.43
CA ARG A 579 -0.63 27.83 -6.46
C ARG A 579 0.16 28.41 -7.64
N LEU A 580 1.36 27.91 -7.88
CA LEU A 580 2.19 28.36 -9.00
C LEU A 580 1.57 27.94 -10.34
N SER A 581 1.01 26.74 -10.43
CA SER A 581 0.33 26.23 -11.62
C SER A 581 -0.94 27.04 -11.94
N ALA A 582 -1.68 27.50 -10.94
CA ALA A 582 -2.84 28.38 -11.11
C ALA A 582 -2.45 29.78 -11.64
N MET A 583 -1.21 30.23 -11.40
CA MET A 583 -0.71 31.49 -11.97
C MET A 583 -0.26 31.37 -13.42
N GLU A 584 -0.04 30.16 -13.93
CA GLU A 584 0.16 29.92 -15.35
C GLU A 584 -1.16 30.09 -16.11
N ARG A 585 -1.11 30.13 -17.46
CA ARG A 585 -2.33 30.29 -18.27
C ARG A 585 -2.37 29.25 -19.38
N ASN A 586 -3.52 28.61 -19.54
CA ASN A 586 -3.78 27.74 -20.66
C ASN A 586 -4.41 28.54 -21.84
N PRO A 587 -3.73 28.71 -22.98
CA PRO A 587 -4.26 29.45 -24.13
C PRO A 587 -5.60 28.91 -24.66
N TYR A 588 -5.97 27.68 -24.37
CA TYR A 588 -7.27 27.13 -24.73
C TYR A 588 -8.43 28.00 -24.20
N TRP A 589 -8.26 28.60 -23.02
CA TRP A 589 -9.31 29.35 -22.32
C TRP A 589 -9.24 30.87 -22.60
N LYS A 590 -8.43 31.31 -23.60
CA LYS A 590 -8.23 32.75 -23.91
C LYS A 590 -9.52 33.56 -24.09
N ASP A 591 -10.63 32.92 -24.53
CA ASP A 591 -11.92 33.54 -24.76
C ASP A 591 -12.85 33.46 -23.55
N ALA A 592 -12.46 32.79 -22.46
CA ALA A 592 -13.23 32.72 -21.22
C ALA A 592 -13.22 34.08 -20.49
N LYS A 593 -14.37 34.47 -19.92
CA LYS A 593 -14.50 35.79 -19.22
C LYS A 593 -13.46 35.96 -18.11
N TRP A 594 -13.20 34.91 -17.33
CA TRP A 594 -12.23 34.96 -16.24
C TRP A 594 -10.79 35.05 -16.72
N TYR A 595 -10.49 34.53 -17.90
CA TYR A 595 -9.17 34.63 -18.52
C TYR A 595 -8.92 36.05 -19.04
N GLN A 596 -9.96 36.70 -19.64
CA GLN A 596 -9.87 38.06 -20.19
C GLN A 596 -9.83 39.13 -19.10
N ASN A 597 -10.44 38.90 -17.94
CA ASN A 597 -10.47 39.83 -16.81
C ASN A 597 -9.17 39.74 -15.96
N SER A 598 -8.03 39.64 -16.62
CA SER A 598 -6.71 39.58 -15.98
C SER A 598 -6.17 40.97 -15.55
N THR A 599 -7.03 42.00 -15.52
CA THR A 599 -6.65 43.36 -15.14
C THR A 599 -6.98 43.61 -13.68
N GLY A 600 -6.02 44.11 -12.92
CA GLY A 600 -6.10 44.42 -11.48
C GLY A 600 -4.89 43.92 -10.72
N ASP A 601 -4.73 44.34 -9.49
CA ASP A 601 -3.59 43.99 -8.65
C ASP A 601 -3.66 42.53 -8.18
N ASP A 602 -4.88 41.91 -8.12
CA ASP A 602 -5.12 40.55 -7.66
C ASP A 602 -6.33 39.90 -8.38
N PRO A 603 -6.22 39.58 -9.69
CA PRO A 603 -7.34 39.05 -10.46
C PRO A 603 -7.66 37.60 -10.15
N ASP A 604 -8.95 37.21 -10.26
CA ASP A 604 -9.44 35.86 -10.03
C ASP A 604 -8.70 34.78 -10.80
N CYS A 605 -8.26 35.11 -12.03
CA CYS A 605 -7.54 34.16 -12.87
C CYS A 605 -6.21 33.66 -12.27
N ASN A 606 -5.62 34.35 -11.27
CA ASN A 606 -4.45 33.87 -10.55
C ASN A 606 -4.73 32.70 -9.61
N TYR A 607 -6.02 32.42 -9.38
CA TYR A 607 -6.51 31.39 -8.45
C TYR A 607 -7.31 30.30 -9.15
N ILE A 608 -7.37 30.33 -10.48
CA ILE A 608 -8.01 29.29 -11.31
C ILE A 608 -6.91 28.43 -11.93
N TRP A 609 -6.87 27.17 -11.53
CA TRP A 609 -5.91 26.22 -12.07
C TRP A 609 -6.48 25.62 -13.36
N ASP A 610 -6.05 26.14 -14.50
CA ASP A 610 -6.50 25.74 -15.84
C ASP A 610 -5.42 25.05 -16.69
N THR A 611 -4.25 24.86 -16.10
CA THR A 611 -3.07 24.29 -16.76
C THR A 611 -2.82 22.85 -16.33
N LYS A 612 -1.80 22.24 -16.95
CA LYS A 612 -1.34 20.87 -16.72
C LYS A 612 -2.32 19.81 -17.27
N TYR A 613 -1.90 18.57 -17.14
CA TYR A 613 -2.66 17.41 -17.56
C TYR A 613 -3.33 16.78 -16.35
N HIS A 614 -4.61 16.47 -16.47
CA HIS A 614 -5.39 15.81 -15.43
C HIS A 614 -6.22 14.67 -16.02
N LEU A 615 -6.54 13.65 -15.21
CA LEU A 615 -7.37 12.52 -15.64
C LEU A 615 -8.88 12.81 -15.57
N GLY A 616 -9.28 14.01 -15.11
CA GLY A 616 -10.68 14.33 -14.88
C GLY A 616 -11.28 13.56 -13.69
N GLU A 617 -12.57 13.32 -13.72
CA GLU A 617 -13.29 12.55 -12.70
C GLU A 617 -12.95 11.06 -12.70
N TRP A 618 -12.40 10.54 -13.78
CA TRP A 618 -12.08 9.14 -14.01
C TRP A 618 -13.24 8.18 -13.77
N TYR A 619 -13.48 7.28 -14.71
CA TYR A 619 -14.57 6.30 -14.68
C TYR A 619 -15.97 6.89 -14.40
N GLU A 620 -16.35 7.97 -15.12
CA GLU A 620 -17.76 8.39 -15.17
C GLU A 620 -18.62 7.31 -15.84
N SER A 621 -19.90 7.24 -15.51
CA SER A 621 -20.77 6.14 -15.93
C SER A 621 -20.94 5.95 -17.45
N ASP A 622 -20.63 6.96 -18.24
CA ASP A 622 -20.60 6.93 -19.71
C ASP A 622 -19.20 6.84 -20.31
N PHE A 623 -18.20 6.52 -19.46
CA PHE A 623 -16.83 6.33 -19.88
C PHE A 623 -16.69 5.08 -20.76
N ASP A 624 -16.15 5.24 -21.97
CA ASP A 624 -15.87 4.16 -22.90
C ASP A 624 -14.36 3.95 -23.01
N ILE A 625 -13.91 2.78 -22.58
CA ILE A 625 -12.51 2.39 -22.61
C ILE A 625 -11.92 2.35 -24.02
N ASP A 626 -12.76 2.06 -25.04
CA ASP A 626 -12.33 2.03 -26.43
C ASP A 626 -12.00 3.43 -26.98
N THR A 627 -12.51 4.49 -26.32
CA THR A 627 -12.24 5.91 -26.65
C THR A 627 -11.24 6.56 -25.72
N MET A 628 -10.56 5.80 -24.86
CA MET A 628 -9.60 6.28 -23.87
C MET A 628 -8.57 7.25 -24.47
N GLY A 629 -8.01 6.94 -25.63
CA GLY A 629 -7.00 7.80 -26.26
C GLY A 629 -7.54 9.18 -26.63
N GLU A 630 -8.77 9.29 -27.11
CA GLU A 630 -9.43 10.57 -27.43
C GLU A 630 -9.78 11.34 -26.15
N PHE A 631 -10.25 10.64 -25.12
CA PHE A 631 -10.51 11.24 -23.81
C PHE A 631 -9.25 11.87 -23.24
N LEU A 632 -8.15 11.13 -23.16
CA LEU A 632 -6.88 11.62 -22.66
C LEU A 632 -6.32 12.80 -23.48
N ALA A 633 -6.46 12.78 -24.81
CA ALA A 633 -6.04 13.87 -25.67
C ALA A 633 -6.84 15.16 -25.38
N ARG A 634 -8.15 15.07 -25.18
CA ARG A 634 -9.00 16.22 -24.81
C ARG A 634 -8.62 16.80 -23.46
N GLN A 635 -8.35 15.96 -22.47
CA GLN A 635 -7.92 16.39 -21.14
C GLN A 635 -6.59 17.16 -21.21
N HIS A 636 -5.66 16.69 -22.03
CA HIS A 636 -4.38 17.37 -22.24
C HIS A 636 -4.52 18.78 -22.80
N GLU A 637 -5.47 19.00 -23.72
CA GLU A 637 -5.67 20.30 -24.37
C GLU A 637 -6.38 21.32 -23.45
N LYS A 638 -7.41 20.86 -22.72
CA LYS A 638 -8.31 21.73 -21.96
C LYS A 638 -7.87 21.98 -20.52
N GLY A 639 -7.07 21.07 -19.92
CA GLY A 639 -7.01 21.00 -18.47
C GLY A 639 -8.39 20.67 -17.89
N GLU A 640 -8.55 20.74 -16.61
CA GLU A 640 -9.86 20.54 -15.93
C GLU A 640 -10.08 21.65 -14.89
N PRO A 641 -10.29 22.91 -15.31
CA PRO A 641 -10.20 24.07 -14.42
C PRO A 641 -11.18 24.01 -13.23
N ILE A 642 -12.40 23.50 -13.42
CA ILE A 642 -13.37 23.38 -12.32
C ILE A 642 -12.96 22.28 -11.32
N LEU A 643 -12.44 21.16 -11.81
CA LEU A 643 -11.92 20.06 -10.99
C LEU A 643 -10.65 20.50 -10.26
N ALA A 644 -9.67 20.99 -11.03
CA ALA A 644 -8.36 21.34 -10.50
C ALA A 644 -8.44 22.46 -9.47
N THR A 645 -9.23 23.52 -9.72
CA THR A 645 -9.42 24.61 -8.78
C THR A 645 -10.15 24.16 -7.51
N ALA A 646 -11.10 23.18 -7.62
CA ALA A 646 -11.79 22.66 -6.44
C ALA A 646 -10.84 21.89 -5.51
N PHE A 647 -9.97 21.03 -6.06
CA PHE A 647 -8.98 20.31 -5.25
C PHE A 647 -7.91 21.26 -4.71
N PHE A 648 -7.43 22.22 -5.49
CA PHE A 648 -6.53 23.27 -5.01
C PHE A 648 -7.12 23.99 -3.80
N ALA A 649 -8.37 24.46 -3.89
CA ALA A 649 -9.05 25.09 -2.74
C ALA A 649 -9.12 24.17 -1.52
N TYR A 650 -9.44 22.90 -1.73
CA TYR A 650 -9.55 21.90 -0.66
C TYR A 650 -8.19 21.59 -0.03
N SER A 651 -7.14 21.35 -0.82
CA SER A 651 -5.80 21.11 -0.32
C SER A 651 -5.23 22.30 0.46
N VAL A 652 -5.45 23.54 -0.03
CA VAL A 652 -5.06 24.76 0.70
C VAL A 652 -5.79 24.88 2.04
N HIS A 653 -7.10 24.58 2.05
CA HIS A 653 -7.87 24.59 3.28
C HIS A 653 -7.33 23.57 4.30
N LEU A 654 -7.15 22.34 3.88
CA LEU A 654 -6.61 21.29 4.75
C LEU A 654 -5.19 21.61 5.25
N LEU A 655 -4.33 22.17 4.40
CA LEU A 655 -2.99 22.61 4.82
C LEU A 655 -3.05 23.70 5.89
N SER A 656 -4.01 24.65 5.77
CA SER A 656 -4.25 25.68 6.80
C SER A 656 -4.62 25.05 8.15
N GLU A 657 -5.51 24.05 8.12
CA GLU A 657 -5.92 23.32 9.33
C GLU A 657 -4.76 22.48 9.91
N MET A 658 -3.99 21.77 9.06
CA MET A 658 -2.77 21.06 9.48
C MET A 658 -1.80 22.03 10.20
N ALA A 659 -1.57 23.21 9.61
CA ALA A 659 -0.72 24.24 10.20
C ALA A 659 -1.25 24.72 11.56
N HIS A 660 -2.59 24.86 11.68
CA HIS A 660 -3.24 25.24 12.95
C HIS A 660 -3.00 24.20 14.03
N ILE A 661 -3.26 22.91 13.75
CA ILE A 661 -3.06 21.79 14.67
C ILE A 661 -1.59 21.70 15.12
N LEU A 662 -0.65 21.89 14.18
CA LEU A 662 0.78 21.84 14.45
C LEU A 662 1.34 23.12 15.09
N GLY A 663 0.49 24.12 15.39
CA GLY A 663 0.88 25.39 16.00
C GLY A 663 1.72 26.31 15.09
N ARG A 664 1.71 26.09 13.78
CA ARG A 664 2.42 26.89 12.76
C ARG A 664 1.62 28.14 12.39
N LYS A 665 1.52 29.08 13.29
CA LYS A 665 0.57 30.21 13.25
C LYS A 665 0.64 31.05 11.98
N GLU A 666 1.81 31.35 11.46
CA GLU A 666 1.97 32.19 10.26
C GLU A 666 1.55 31.43 8.99
N ASP A 667 1.91 30.16 8.85
CA ASP A 667 1.47 29.30 7.76
C ASP A 667 -0.06 29.15 7.78
N SER A 668 -0.65 28.86 8.95
CA SER A 668 -2.10 28.75 9.11
C SER A 668 -2.83 30.00 8.59
N LYS A 669 -2.38 31.21 8.99
CA LYS A 669 -2.98 32.45 8.50
C LYS A 669 -2.77 32.65 6.99
N THR A 670 -1.59 32.33 6.48
CA THR A 670 -1.25 32.49 5.07
C THR A 670 -2.12 31.61 4.20
N TYR A 671 -2.23 30.32 4.55
CA TYR A 671 -3.04 29.38 3.78
C TYR A 671 -4.54 29.56 4.00
N ALA A 672 -5.00 30.04 5.16
CA ALA A 672 -6.39 30.45 5.35
C ALA A 672 -6.79 31.60 4.40
N ARG A 673 -5.93 32.61 4.21
CA ARG A 673 -6.17 33.69 3.25
C ARG A 673 -6.17 33.19 1.81
N LEU A 674 -5.21 32.32 1.46
CA LEU A 674 -5.16 31.72 0.14
C LEU A 674 -6.41 30.89 -0.15
N SER A 675 -6.84 30.04 0.79
CA SER A 675 -8.07 29.24 0.68
C SER A 675 -9.29 30.13 0.44
N ALA A 676 -9.44 31.21 1.22
CA ALA A 676 -10.54 32.16 1.05
C ALA A 676 -10.52 32.81 -0.36
N ARG A 677 -9.34 33.13 -0.86
CA ARG A 677 -9.18 33.78 -2.17
C ARG A 677 -9.46 32.83 -3.33
N VAL A 678 -9.02 31.55 -3.21
CA VAL A 678 -9.36 30.52 -4.22
C VAL A 678 -10.86 30.24 -4.21
N LYS A 679 -11.48 30.13 -3.04
CA LYS A 679 -12.94 29.99 -2.90
C LYS A 679 -13.71 31.14 -3.53
N GLU A 680 -13.25 32.37 -3.34
CA GLU A 680 -13.85 33.55 -3.97
C GLU A 680 -13.77 33.48 -5.50
N ALA A 681 -12.58 33.20 -6.05
CA ALA A 681 -12.38 33.05 -7.49
C ALA A 681 -13.24 31.91 -8.07
N TYR A 682 -13.33 30.78 -7.34
CA TYR A 682 -14.18 29.65 -7.74
C TYR A 682 -15.66 30.06 -7.86
N ASN A 683 -16.19 30.79 -6.89
CA ASN A 683 -17.58 31.27 -6.92
C ASN A 683 -17.79 32.25 -8.07
N ASN A 684 -16.91 33.23 -8.25
CA ASN A 684 -17.04 34.26 -9.28
C ASN A 684 -17.01 33.66 -10.70
N VAL A 685 -16.27 32.55 -10.88
CA VAL A 685 -16.07 31.94 -12.19
C VAL A 685 -17.07 30.82 -12.46
N PHE A 686 -17.29 29.93 -11.50
CA PHE A 686 -17.96 28.63 -11.74
C PHE A 686 -19.36 28.52 -11.12
N VAL A 687 -19.75 29.40 -10.20
CA VAL A 687 -21.04 29.32 -9.48
C VAL A 687 -21.93 30.51 -9.83
N ALA A 688 -23.08 30.24 -10.44
CA ALA A 688 -24.07 31.27 -10.71
C ALA A 688 -24.99 31.49 -9.49
N SER A 689 -25.59 32.68 -9.39
CA SER A 689 -26.48 33.06 -8.30
C SER A 689 -27.75 32.20 -8.19
N ASP A 690 -28.16 31.51 -9.25
CA ASP A 690 -29.27 30.58 -9.26
C ASP A 690 -28.91 29.16 -8.80
N GLY A 691 -27.67 28.95 -8.31
CA GLY A 691 -27.15 27.65 -7.89
C GLY A 691 -26.63 26.76 -9.03
N THR A 692 -26.47 27.33 -10.24
CA THR A 692 -25.82 26.58 -11.30
C THR A 692 -24.31 26.56 -11.08
N VAL A 693 -23.75 25.36 -10.92
CA VAL A 693 -22.31 25.12 -11.04
C VAL A 693 -22.00 24.77 -12.49
N GLN A 694 -20.94 25.35 -13.06
CA GLN A 694 -20.56 25.05 -14.44
C GLN A 694 -20.30 23.56 -14.64
N GLY A 695 -20.71 23.05 -15.81
CA GLY A 695 -20.66 21.63 -16.15
C GLY A 695 -22.05 20.99 -16.22
N THR A 696 -22.15 19.91 -16.98
CA THR A 696 -23.42 19.19 -17.22
C THR A 696 -23.60 17.96 -16.35
N ARG A 697 -22.61 17.64 -15.49
CA ARG A 697 -22.56 16.41 -14.71
C ARG A 697 -22.73 16.69 -13.21
N HIS A 698 -23.13 15.67 -12.47
CA HIS A 698 -23.36 15.76 -11.01
C HIS A 698 -22.08 16.09 -10.23
N ALA A 699 -20.94 15.59 -10.69
CA ALA A 699 -19.65 15.65 -10.00
C ALA A 699 -19.24 17.07 -9.54
N ALA A 700 -19.41 18.08 -10.42
CA ALA A 700 -19.05 19.46 -10.09
C ALA A 700 -19.87 20.00 -8.90
N SER A 701 -21.20 19.77 -8.89
CA SER A 701 -22.07 20.18 -7.77
C SER A 701 -21.80 19.42 -6.50
N ILE A 702 -21.58 18.08 -6.58
CA ILE A 702 -21.24 17.23 -5.43
C ILE A 702 -19.97 17.76 -4.75
N ARG A 703 -18.91 17.98 -5.53
CA ARG A 703 -17.60 18.41 -5.02
C ARG A 703 -17.65 19.84 -4.47
N SER A 704 -18.35 20.75 -5.16
CA SER A 704 -18.50 22.13 -4.69
C SER A 704 -19.13 22.21 -3.30
N LEU A 705 -20.12 21.33 -3.03
CA LEU A 705 -20.75 21.23 -1.71
C LEU A 705 -19.87 20.52 -0.69
N ALA A 706 -19.22 19.42 -1.09
CA ALA A 706 -18.41 18.59 -0.21
C ALA A 706 -17.15 19.31 0.32
N PHE A 707 -16.56 20.17 -0.51
CA PHE A 707 -15.36 20.94 -0.17
C PHE A 707 -15.69 22.34 0.39
N ASP A 708 -16.98 22.59 0.69
CA ASP A 708 -17.48 23.87 1.21
C ASP A 708 -17.06 25.08 0.33
N LEU A 709 -17.01 24.89 -0.98
CA LEU A 709 -16.57 25.94 -1.93
C LEU A 709 -17.65 26.97 -2.20
N VAL A 710 -18.92 26.59 -2.19
CA VAL A 710 -20.05 27.47 -2.45
C VAL A 710 -20.23 28.47 -1.31
N TYR A 711 -20.60 29.71 -1.62
CA TYR A 711 -21.03 30.65 -0.60
C TYR A 711 -22.31 30.18 0.09
N LYS A 712 -22.38 30.38 1.40
CA LYS A 712 -23.43 29.81 2.25
C LYS A 712 -24.84 30.13 1.78
N GLU A 713 -25.05 31.31 1.23
CA GLU A 713 -26.33 31.79 0.68
C GLU A 713 -26.75 31.02 -0.57
N ASN A 714 -25.82 30.38 -1.28
CA ASN A 714 -26.06 29.62 -2.53
C ASN A 714 -26.04 28.09 -2.34
N GLU A 715 -25.59 27.61 -1.18
CA GLU A 715 -25.43 26.13 -0.95
C GLU A 715 -26.72 25.37 -1.20
N GLN A 716 -27.86 25.86 -0.65
CA GLN A 716 -29.15 25.19 -0.82
C GLN A 716 -29.60 25.19 -2.27
N ALA A 717 -29.36 26.25 -3.04
CA ALA A 717 -29.71 26.34 -4.43
C ALA A 717 -28.91 25.35 -5.30
N VAL A 718 -27.61 25.17 -4.97
CA VAL A 718 -26.76 24.14 -5.62
C VAL A 718 -27.28 22.73 -5.29
N ALA A 719 -27.61 22.47 -4.03
CA ALA A 719 -28.14 21.19 -3.58
C ALA A 719 -29.51 20.87 -4.20
N ASP A 720 -30.40 21.87 -4.31
CA ASP A 720 -31.70 21.76 -4.97
C ASP A 720 -31.55 21.37 -6.45
N LYS A 721 -30.56 21.97 -7.10
CA LYS A 721 -30.26 21.68 -8.50
C LYS A 721 -29.68 20.29 -8.69
N LEU A 722 -28.71 19.90 -7.86
CA LEU A 722 -28.16 18.54 -7.84
C LEU A 722 -29.27 17.51 -7.63
N ASN A 723 -30.14 17.72 -6.66
CA ASN A 723 -31.26 16.83 -6.40
C ASN A 723 -32.21 16.69 -7.61
N ARG A 724 -32.52 17.81 -8.29
CA ARG A 724 -33.34 17.76 -9.53
C ARG A 724 -32.66 16.99 -10.63
N MET A 725 -31.36 17.22 -10.89
CA MET A 725 -30.60 16.48 -11.89
C MET A 725 -30.64 14.97 -11.64
N LEU A 726 -30.54 14.55 -10.38
CA LEU A 726 -30.60 13.14 -9.97
C LEU A 726 -32.02 12.55 -10.15
N ILE A 727 -33.07 13.32 -9.87
CA ILE A 727 -34.46 12.90 -10.13
C ILE A 727 -34.70 12.77 -11.64
N ASP A 728 -34.28 13.75 -12.42
CA ASP A 728 -34.43 13.78 -13.88
C ASP A 728 -33.66 12.66 -14.58
N SER A 729 -32.55 12.19 -13.99
CA SER A 729 -31.81 11.02 -14.48
C SER A 729 -32.39 9.66 -14.02
N GLY A 730 -33.57 9.65 -13.37
CA GLY A 730 -34.18 8.41 -12.84
C GLY A 730 -33.42 7.84 -11.64
N TYR A 731 -32.78 8.70 -10.84
CA TYR A 731 -31.94 8.33 -9.69
C TYR A 731 -30.66 7.58 -10.06
N HIS A 732 -30.15 7.81 -11.27
CA HIS A 732 -28.82 7.38 -11.69
C HIS A 732 -27.83 8.55 -11.53
N PHE A 733 -26.65 8.26 -11.00
CA PHE A 733 -25.62 9.25 -10.90
C PHE A 733 -24.64 9.19 -12.08
N ASN A 734 -24.11 10.34 -12.47
CA ASN A 734 -23.03 10.47 -13.45
C ASN A 734 -21.90 11.28 -12.80
N SER A 735 -21.07 10.59 -12.06
CA SER A 735 -19.87 11.13 -11.44
C SER A 735 -18.80 10.05 -11.45
N GLY A 736 -17.54 10.47 -11.59
CA GLY A 736 -16.41 9.57 -11.47
C GLY A 736 -16.04 9.30 -10.01
N PHE A 737 -14.98 8.50 -9.82
CA PHE A 737 -14.64 8.02 -8.49
C PHE A 737 -14.18 9.13 -7.52
N LEU A 738 -13.64 10.25 -8.03
CA LEU A 738 -13.22 11.39 -7.18
C LEU A 738 -14.38 12.06 -6.44
N SER A 739 -15.61 11.99 -6.96
CA SER A 739 -16.77 12.71 -6.39
C SER A 739 -17.84 11.78 -5.85
N THR A 740 -17.94 10.54 -6.33
CA THR A 740 -19.03 9.61 -5.99
C THR A 740 -19.16 9.35 -4.49
N GLY A 741 -18.06 9.24 -3.76
CA GLY A 741 -18.06 9.01 -2.30
C GLY A 741 -18.71 10.12 -1.49
N PHE A 742 -18.83 11.34 -2.02
CA PHE A 742 -19.47 12.47 -1.37
C PHE A 742 -20.96 12.61 -1.67
N LEU A 743 -21.50 11.88 -2.67
CA LEU A 743 -22.87 12.05 -3.14
C LEU A 743 -23.92 11.87 -2.01
N ILE A 744 -23.94 10.69 -1.40
CA ILE A 744 -24.90 10.36 -0.34
C ILE A 744 -24.78 11.29 0.86
N PRO A 745 -23.57 11.53 1.41
CA PRO A 745 -23.38 12.50 2.49
C PRO A 745 -23.93 13.90 2.18
N MET A 746 -23.70 14.41 0.97
CA MET A 746 -24.20 15.76 0.60
C MET A 746 -25.71 15.79 0.44
N LEU A 747 -26.35 14.79 -0.17
CA LEU A 747 -27.80 14.72 -0.22
C LEU A 747 -28.41 14.71 1.19
N CYS A 748 -27.86 13.94 2.12
CA CYS A 748 -28.32 13.89 3.51
C CYS A 748 -28.09 15.23 4.22
N ARG A 749 -26.94 15.88 4.03
CA ARG A 749 -26.61 17.20 4.62
C ARG A 749 -27.64 18.28 4.27
N TYR A 750 -28.16 18.24 3.04
CA TYR A 750 -29.14 19.21 2.54
C TYR A 750 -30.59 18.71 2.55
N ASN A 751 -30.91 17.68 3.36
CA ASN A 751 -32.25 17.12 3.60
C ASN A 751 -32.87 16.38 2.41
N TYR A 752 -32.07 15.83 1.50
CA TYR A 752 -32.53 14.98 0.39
C TYR A 752 -32.32 13.49 0.68
N THR A 753 -32.62 13.06 1.90
CA THR A 753 -32.45 11.68 2.35
C THR A 753 -33.24 10.67 1.51
N ASP A 754 -34.48 11.03 1.09
CA ASP A 754 -35.30 10.17 0.22
C ASP A 754 -34.63 9.92 -1.14
N THR A 755 -34.05 10.96 -1.75
CA THR A 755 -33.27 10.82 -2.98
C THR A 755 -32.02 9.97 -2.76
N ALA A 756 -31.32 10.19 -1.65
CA ALA A 756 -30.16 9.40 -1.28
C ALA A 756 -30.47 7.90 -1.17
N PHE A 757 -31.59 7.53 -0.51
CA PHE A 757 -32.02 6.15 -0.43
C PHE A 757 -32.46 5.57 -1.78
N LYS A 758 -33.15 6.35 -2.64
CA LYS A 758 -33.51 5.88 -3.98
C LYS A 758 -32.30 5.57 -4.85
N ILE A 759 -31.24 6.38 -4.76
CA ILE A 759 -29.97 6.14 -5.44
C ILE A 759 -29.27 4.91 -4.85
N LEU A 760 -29.19 4.81 -3.54
CA LEU A 760 -28.55 3.70 -2.84
C LEU A 760 -29.21 2.35 -3.15
N LEU A 761 -30.53 2.34 -3.33
CA LEU A 761 -31.32 1.13 -3.60
C LEU A 761 -31.63 0.92 -5.09
N GLN A 762 -31.04 1.72 -5.99
CA GLN A 762 -31.16 1.54 -7.44
C GLN A 762 -30.44 0.27 -7.87
N ARG A 763 -31.10 -0.53 -8.74
CA ARG A 763 -30.57 -1.81 -9.24
C ARG A 763 -30.27 -1.83 -10.73
N GLU A 764 -30.71 -0.80 -11.47
CA GLU A 764 -30.41 -0.68 -12.89
C GLU A 764 -29.08 0.06 -13.09
N MET A 765 -28.31 -0.34 -14.07
CA MET A 765 -27.03 0.30 -14.41
C MET A 765 -27.24 1.76 -14.90
N PRO A 766 -26.42 2.72 -14.47
CA PRO A 766 -25.35 2.62 -13.48
C PRO A 766 -25.85 2.75 -12.03
N SER A 767 -25.53 1.80 -11.19
CA SER A 767 -25.86 1.84 -9.75
C SER A 767 -24.97 0.88 -8.96
N TRP A 768 -24.86 1.10 -7.66
CA TRP A 768 -24.06 0.22 -6.78
C TRP A 768 -24.66 -1.19 -6.64
N LEU A 769 -25.98 -1.33 -6.64
CA LEU A 769 -26.63 -2.64 -6.49
C LEU A 769 -26.77 -3.41 -7.81
N TYR A 770 -26.40 -2.84 -8.95
CA TYR A 770 -26.33 -3.57 -10.21
C TYR A 770 -25.27 -4.70 -10.15
N GLU A 771 -24.21 -4.52 -9.39
CA GLU A 771 -23.09 -5.45 -9.26
C GLU A 771 -23.22 -6.38 -8.04
N VAL A 772 -24.28 -6.27 -7.25
CA VAL A 772 -24.58 -7.10 -6.09
C VAL A 772 -25.53 -8.24 -6.49
#